data_37393030841a38c4ba6e2e7e17dd42fd
#
_entry.id   37393030841a38c4ba6e2e7e17dd42fd
#
_cell.length_a   1.000
_cell.length_b   1.000
_cell.length_c   1.000
_cell.angle_alpha   90.00
_cell.angle_beta   90.00
_cell.angle_gamma   90.00
#
_symmetry.space_group_name_H-M   'P 1'
#
loop_
_entity.id
_entity.type
_entity.pdbx_description
1 polymer ?
#
loop_
_entity_poly.entity_id
_entity_poly.type
_entity_poly.pdbx_seq_one_letter_code
_entity_poly.pdbx_strand_id
1 'polypeptide(L)'
;MRWLETLSSEDTDAVGGKNSSLGEMIQNLDRAGVRVPGGFATTSEAYRAFLSANGLDDRIRELLDGLDANGDELARVGAAIRDEFAKAEFPDDTADAIREAYAELSRRYDTDDVDVAVRSSATAEDLPDASFAGQQDTYLNITGVDDLLRACKDCYASVFTDRAISYRTEQGYDHLELALSVGVQKMVRSDSGSAGVMFTLDSDTGFPDTIVINAAWGLGENVVGGEVTPDQYTVYKPFLENESLVPIIEKTVGAKEKKLVYASDPDSAEPTENVDTTAEERAAVVLGDDEILQLARWGVTIEKHYDRPMDVEWARDGRSGELFVVQARPETVQSNAGAGTLQTYSLDETGEVVVQGLAIGQAVAAGQVQRIGSADDIDQFEEGRVLVTEMTDPDWVPIMRKAAAIVTDRGGRTSHAAIVSRELGVPAIVGTQDATSVLDDGREVTISCVEGDEGYVYDGILSYSVEDLDLDNVPETRTRVMMNIGNPAAAMQWWRLPAHGIGLARVEYLVNNVIQAHPLALLHPDQVSDDDRARIEELTAGHASNEEYFVDQMARGIGVIAASQYPEPVVVRLSDFKTNEYAGLIGGTVFEPDEENPMLGWRGASRYYSDDYAEAFALECRALSRVRVDMGFTNVIVMVPFCRTPEEADRVLEVMASHGLERGRDELQVYVMAEIPSNILQADEFCDRFDGFSIGSNDLTQLTLGIGRDDDRLTHLFDERNPAVKKMISMLIETAHARDRYVGICGQGPSDHPELAEFLVEQGIDSISLNPDSVLTVIERVAEAEKR
;
A
#
# COMPACT_ATOMS: atom_id res chain seq x y z
N MET A 1 -14.84 19.15 33.42
CA MET A 1 -14.36 19.35 32.05
C MET A 1 -12.88 19.66 32.04
N ARG A 2 -12.16 19.17 31.01
CA ARG A 2 -10.75 19.42 30.78
C ARG A 2 -10.57 19.93 29.35
N TRP A 3 -9.80 20.98 29.13
CA TRP A 3 -9.45 21.46 27.78
C TRP A 3 -8.41 20.55 27.16
N LEU A 4 -8.52 20.21 25.85
CA LEU A 4 -7.60 19.32 25.17
C LEU A 4 -6.14 19.81 25.26
N GLU A 5 -5.90 21.10 25.12
CA GLU A 5 -4.58 21.71 25.24
C GLU A 5 -3.95 21.59 26.64
N THR A 6 -4.67 21.09 27.64
CA THR A 6 -4.15 20.84 29.00
C THR A 6 -3.91 19.36 29.30
N LEU A 7 -4.20 18.47 28.34
CA LEU A 7 -4.10 17.03 28.49
C LEU A 7 -2.76 16.51 27.97
N SER A 8 -2.28 15.45 28.57
CA SER A 8 -1.09 14.71 28.16
C SER A 8 -1.37 13.21 28.14
N SER A 9 -0.41 12.43 27.70
CA SER A 9 -0.46 10.96 27.74
C SER A 9 -0.64 10.38 29.16
N GLU A 10 -0.29 11.14 30.21
CA GLU A 10 -0.49 10.75 31.62
C GLU A 10 -1.96 10.85 32.06
N ASP A 11 -2.82 11.52 31.30
CA ASP A 11 -4.23 11.76 31.65
C ASP A 11 -5.18 10.66 31.13
N THR A 12 -4.67 9.57 30.51
CA THR A 12 -5.46 8.50 29.88
C THR A 12 -6.51 7.91 30.82
N ASP A 13 -6.20 7.68 32.10
CA ASP A 13 -7.15 7.18 33.10
C ASP A 13 -8.32 8.14 33.38
N ALA A 14 -8.11 9.43 33.14
CA ALA A 14 -9.11 10.44 33.40
C ALA A 14 -9.97 10.78 32.16
N VAL A 15 -9.37 10.75 30.97
CA VAL A 15 -10.02 11.24 29.73
C VAL A 15 -10.00 10.25 28.56
N GLY A 16 -9.45 9.06 28.76
CA GLY A 16 -9.32 8.03 27.71
C GLY A 16 -8.20 8.30 26.71
N GLY A 17 -7.87 7.27 25.93
CA GLY A 17 -6.73 7.28 25.01
C GLY A 17 -6.83 8.34 23.91
N LYS A 18 -7.97 8.44 23.21
CA LYS A 18 -8.16 9.41 22.13
C LYS A 18 -7.98 10.87 22.57
N ASN A 19 -8.59 11.24 23.70
CA ASN A 19 -8.52 12.61 24.22
C ASN A 19 -7.12 12.96 24.75
N SER A 20 -6.45 12.02 25.42
CA SER A 20 -5.08 12.23 25.89
C SER A 20 -4.10 12.35 24.72
N SER A 21 -4.25 11.55 23.68
CA SER A 21 -3.45 11.64 22.46
C SER A 21 -3.62 12.99 21.73
N LEU A 22 -4.87 13.48 21.59
CA LEU A 22 -5.12 14.81 21.02
C LEU A 22 -4.45 15.92 21.84
N GLY A 23 -4.56 15.85 23.16
CA GLY A 23 -3.91 16.82 24.05
C GLY A 23 -2.38 16.77 23.95
N GLU A 24 -1.81 15.59 23.96
CA GLU A 24 -0.37 15.36 23.77
C GLU A 24 0.14 16.00 22.47
N MET A 25 -0.57 15.79 21.37
CA MET A 25 -0.22 16.38 20.07
C MET A 25 -0.34 17.92 20.10
N ILE A 26 -1.40 18.49 20.66
CA ILE A 26 -1.57 19.96 20.78
C ILE A 26 -0.42 20.56 21.56
N GLN A 27 -0.03 19.98 22.68
CA GLN A 27 1.04 20.52 23.51
C GLN A 27 2.44 20.43 22.90
N ASN A 28 2.73 19.31 22.25
CA ASN A 28 4.10 18.96 21.87
C ASN A 28 4.38 19.15 20.38
N LEU A 29 3.38 19.01 19.49
CA LEU A 29 3.59 18.99 18.05
C LEU A 29 3.10 20.26 17.31
N ASP A 30 2.35 21.14 17.95
CA ASP A 30 1.92 22.43 17.37
C ASP A 30 3.11 23.25 16.87
N ARG A 31 4.21 23.30 17.64
CA ARG A 31 5.45 23.98 17.24
C ARG A 31 6.15 23.36 16.04
N ALA A 32 5.91 22.09 15.78
CA ALA A 32 6.39 21.38 14.59
C ALA A 32 5.42 21.53 13.40
N GLY A 33 4.35 22.33 13.57
CA GLY A 33 3.39 22.64 12.54
C GLY A 33 2.25 21.64 12.39
N VAL A 34 2.16 20.60 13.25
CA VAL A 34 1.04 19.66 13.27
C VAL A 34 -0.16 20.37 13.89
N ARG A 35 -1.21 20.56 13.10
CA ARG A 35 -2.42 21.26 13.55
C ARG A 35 -3.46 20.24 14.03
N VAL A 36 -3.99 20.47 15.21
CA VAL A 36 -5.07 19.67 15.80
C VAL A 36 -6.22 20.61 16.18
N PRO A 37 -7.48 20.32 15.82
CA PRO A 37 -8.61 21.16 16.22
C PRO A 37 -8.76 21.20 17.74
N GLY A 38 -9.04 22.36 18.29
CA GLY A 38 -9.27 22.55 19.72
C GLY A 38 -10.59 21.94 20.20
N GLY A 39 -10.70 21.77 21.51
CA GLY A 39 -11.88 21.19 22.13
C GLY A 39 -11.72 20.98 23.62
N PHE A 40 -12.64 20.23 24.21
CA PHE A 40 -12.58 19.81 25.61
C PHE A 40 -13.08 18.38 25.78
N ALA A 41 -12.77 17.77 26.93
CA ALA A 41 -13.20 16.44 27.28
C ALA A 41 -13.97 16.43 28.60
N THR A 42 -14.95 15.54 28.72
CA THR A 42 -15.48 15.14 30.02
C THR A 42 -14.46 14.26 30.73
N THR A 43 -14.71 13.78 31.93
CA THR A 43 -13.80 12.87 32.64
C THR A 43 -14.49 11.56 32.96
N SER A 44 -13.69 10.51 33.20
CA SER A 44 -14.17 9.22 33.70
C SER A 44 -14.95 9.37 35.01
N GLU A 45 -14.59 10.37 35.83
CA GLU A 45 -15.34 10.70 37.07
C GLU A 45 -16.74 11.23 36.74
N ALA A 46 -16.89 12.07 35.73
CA ALA A 46 -18.19 12.59 35.27
C ALA A 46 -19.09 11.46 34.77
N TYR A 47 -18.55 10.49 34.05
CA TYR A 47 -19.28 9.27 33.66
C TYR A 47 -19.77 8.46 34.86
N ARG A 48 -18.89 8.17 35.81
CA ARG A 48 -19.28 7.44 37.04
C ARG A 48 -20.32 8.21 37.87
N ALA A 49 -20.20 9.54 37.97
CA ALA A 49 -21.18 10.40 38.62
C ALA A 49 -22.54 10.34 37.93
N PHE A 50 -22.56 10.32 36.59
CA PHE A 50 -23.78 10.16 35.79
C PHE A 50 -24.46 8.81 36.05
N LEU A 51 -23.73 7.70 36.02
CA LEU A 51 -24.26 6.37 36.33
C LEU A 51 -24.87 6.33 37.74
N SER A 52 -24.11 6.79 38.75
CA SER A 52 -24.52 6.75 40.15
C SER A 52 -25.73 7.63 40.42
N ALA A 53 -25.78 8.86 39.86
CA ALA A 53 -26.91 9.78 40.09
C ALA A 53 -28.25 9.24 39.53
N ASN A 54 -28.18 8.39 38.52
CA ASN A 54 -29.38 7.79 37.89
C ASN A 54 -29.62 6.33 38.33
N GLY A 55 -28.79 5.77 39.19
CA GLY A 55 -28.89 4.36 39.63
C GLY A 55 -28.66 3.33 38.53
N LEU A 56 -27.91 3.72 37.48
CA LEU A 56 -27.66 2.89 36.32
C LEU A 56 -26.73 1.72 36.63
N ASP A 57 -25.80 1.88 37.58
CA ASP A 57 -24.89 0.79 38.00
C ASP A 57 -25.64 -0.50 38.39
N ASP A 58 -26.66 -0.37 39.26
CA ASP A 58 -27.43 -1.52 39.73
C ASP A 58 -28.37 -2.05 38.61
N ARG A 59 -28.94 -1.14 37.83
CA ARG A 59 -29.85 -1.48 36.74
C ARG A 59 -29.15 -2.24 35.59
N ILE A 60 -27.96 -1.83 35.24
CA ILE A 60 -27.15 -2.51 34.21
C ILE A 60 -26.76 -3.92 34.71
N ARG A 61 -26.31 -4.04 35.96
CA ARG A 61 -26.03 -5.37 36.54
C ARG A 61 -27.23 -6.30 36.47
N GLU A 62 -28.42 -5.80 36.82
CA GLU A 62 -29.66 -6.59 36.75
C GLU A 62 -29.98 -7.06 35.33
N LEU A 63 -29.73 -6.20 34.31
CA LEU A 63 -30.02 -6.51 32.91
C LEU A 63 -29.01 -7.49 32.30
N LEU A 64 -27.77 -7.46 32.77
CA LEU A 64 -26.69 -8.34 32.30
C LEU A 64 -26.62 -9.66 33.11
N ASP A 65 -27.34 -9.79 34.23
CA ASP A 65 -27.30 -11.00 35.07
C ASP A 65 -27.88 -12.20 34.31
N GLY A 66 -27.04 -13.18 34.05
CA GLY A 66 -27.42 -14.40 33.33
C GLY A 66 -27.55 -14.26 31.81
N LEU A 67 -27.04 -13.15 31.22
CA LEU A 67 -27.04 -12.95 29.76
C LEU A 67 -26.17 -14.00 29.07
N ASP A 68 -26.77 -14.77 28.17
CA ASP A 68 -26.02 -15.50 27.16
C ASP A 68 -25.66 -14.49 26.03
N ALA A 69 -24.37 -14.25 25.82
CA ALA A 69 -23.86 -13.18 24.92
C ALA A 69 -24.12 -13.45 23.44
N ASN A 70 -24.97 -14.40 23.08
CA ASN A 70 -25.29 -14.78 21.72
C ASN A 70 -26.79 -14.59 21.40
N GLY A 71 -27.08 -13.97 20.26
CA GLY A 71 -28.39 -13.93 19.63
C GLY A 71 -29.36 -12.84 20.12
N ASP A 72 -30.65 -13.04 19.89
CA ASP A 72 -31.74 -12.06 20.12
C ASP A 72 -31.82 -11.52 21.58
N GLU A 73 -31.28 -12.26 22.55
CA GLU A 73 -31.27 -11.83 23.95
C GLU A 73 -30.28 -10.70 24.18
N LEU A 74 -29.11 -10.73 23.52
CA LEU A 74 -28.09 -9.69 23.56
C LEU A 74 -28.66 -8.37 23.04
N ALA A 75 -29.26 -8.39 21.84
CA ALA A 75 -29.86 -7.21 21.22
C ALA A 75 -30.95 -6.58 22.08
N ARG A 76 -31.80 -7.40 22.69
CA ARG A 76 -32.84 -6.94 23.63
C ARG A 76 -32.28 -6.30 24.88
N VAL A 77 -31.24 -6.90 25.47
CA VAL A 77 -30.60 -6.39 26.68
C VAL A 77 -29.80 -5.12 26.38
N GLY A 78 -29.02 -5.11 25.32
CA GLY A 78 -28.27 -3.91 24.85
C GLY A 78 -29.20 -2.72 24.61
N ALA A 79 -30.30 -2.93 23.88
CA ALA A 79 -31.30 -1.89 23.66
C ALA A 79 -31.95 -1.42 24.97
N ALA A 80 -32.29 -2.32 25.89
CA ALA A 80 -32.87 -1.94 27.20
C ALA A 80 -31.90 -1.10 28.04
N ILE A 81 -30.59 -1.39 27.98
CA ILE A 81 -29.59 -0.58 28.68
C ILE A 81 -29.51 0.80 28.05
N ARG A 82 -29.38 0.91 26.70
CA ARG A 82 -29.32 2.19 26.00
C ARG A 82 -30.58 3.04 26.24
N ASP A 83 -31.75 2.43 26.35
CA ASP A 83 -33.00 3.11 26.72
C ASP A 83 -32.93 3.75 28.12
N GLU A 84 -32.26 3.12 29.08
CA GLU A 84 -32.08 3.70 30.40
C GLU A 84 -31.16 4.92 30.38
N PHE A 85 -30.08 4.89 29.54
CA PHE A 85 -29.22 6.07 29.32
C PHE A 85 -30.00 7.23 28.66
N ALA A 86 -30.86 6.94 27.71
CA ALA A 86 -31.68 7.96 27.05
C ALA A 86 -32.60 8.71 28.01
N LYS A 87 -33.15 8.02 29.04
CA LYS A 87 -34.02 8.56 30.09
C LYS A 87 -33.24 9.31 31.16
N ALA A 88 -31.96 8.99 31.35
CA ALA A 88 -31.14 9.54 32.41
C ALA A 88 -30.83 11.04 32.15
N GLU A 89 -30.61 11.80 33.21
CA GLU A 89 -30.22 13.19 33.15
C GLU A 89 -28.83 13.40 33.74
N PHE A 90 -28.08 14.34 33.17
CA PHE A 90 -26.80 14.75 33.77
C PHE A 90 -27.05 15.39 35.14
N PRO A 91 -26.18 15.16 36.13
CA PRO A 91 -26.14 16.00 37.32
C PRO A 91 -25.99 17.48 36.92
N ASP A 92 -26.68 18.37 37.64
CA ASP A 92 -26.72 19.83 37.31
C ASP A 92 -25.33 20.43 37.14
N ASP A 93 -24.39 20.10 38.03
CA ASP A 93 -23.01 20.58 38.00
C ASP A 93 -22.24 20.10 36.76
N THR A 94 -22.49 18.88 36.29
CA THR A 94 -21.91 18.33 35.11
C THR A 94 -22.51 18.96 33.84
N ALA A 95 -23.83 19.09 33.75
CA ALA A 95 -24.52 19.73 32.66
C ALA A 95 -24.07 21.20 32.49
N ASP A 96 -24.00 21.95 33.62
CA ASP A 96 -23.57 23.34 33.62
C ASP A 96 -22.10 23.48 33.17
N ALA A 97 -21.21 22.60 33.61
CA ALA A 97 -19.81 22.58 33.18
C ALA A 97 -19.66 22.29 31.66
N ILE A 98 -20.49 21.41 31.08
CA ILE A 98 -20.52 21.17 29.62
C ILE A 98 -21.01 22.42 28.89
N ARG A 99 -22.09 23.07 29.36
CA ARG A 99 -22.64 24.30 28.79
C ARG A 99 -21.61 25.45 28.79
N GLU A 100 -20.93 25.65 29.92
CA GLU A 100 -19.89 26.66 30.06
C GLU A 100 -18.70 26.40 29.12
N ALA A 101 -18.23 25.16 29.03
CA ALA A 101 -17.15 24.78 28.13
C ALA A 101 -17.52 24.95 26.65
N TYR A 102 -18.74 24.62 26.25
CA TYR A 102 -19.23 24.80 24.88
C TYR A 102 -19.36 26.27 24.52
N ALA A 103 -19.91 27.10 25.42
CA ALA A 103 -20.00 28.53 25.23
C ALA A 103 -18.62 29.21 25.13
N GLU A 104 -17.62 28.70 25.89
CA GLU A 104 -16.24 29.19 25.77
C GLU A 104 -15.62 28.72 24.45
N LEU A 105 -15.83 27.48 24.00
CA LEU A 105 -15.36 26.97 22.71
C LEU A 105 -15.95 27.80 21.57
N SER A 106 -17.25 28.10 21.59
CA SER A 106 -17.90 28.95 20.60
C SER A 106 -17.29 30.34 20.53
N ARG A 107 -16.97 30.95 21.70
CA ARG A 107 -16.28 32.25 21.75
C ARG A 107 -14.87 32.20 21.16
N ARG A 108 -14.13 31.12 21.38
CA ARG A 108 -12.77 30.95 20.83
C ARG A 108 -12.76 30.90 19.30
N TYR A 109 -13.83 30.35 18.69
CA TYR A 109 -14.00 30.28 17.24
C TYR A 109 -14.89 31.38 16.65
N ASP A 110 -15.19 32.44 17.43
CA ASP A 110 -15.95 33.64 17.03
C ASP A 110 -17.32 33.28 16.39
N THR A 111 -18.04 32.33 17.02
CA THR A 111 -19.38 31.90 16.61
C THR A 111 -20.30 31.76 17.82
N ASP A 112 -21.61 31.83 17.61
CA ASP A 112 -22.59 31.65 18.69
C ASP A 112 -22.71 30.18 19.09
N ASP A 113 -22.77 29.28 18.13
CA ASP A 113 -22.85 27.83 18.30
C ASP A 113 -21.85 27.16 17.37
N VAL A 114 -20.72 26.71 17.93
CA VAL A 114 -19.69 26.03 17.17
C VAL A 114 -20.11 24.61 16.82
N ASP A 115 -19.87 24.21 15.57
CA ASP A 115 -20.07 22.82 15.14
C ASP A 115 -18.95 21.93 15.70
N VAL A 116 -19.34 20.83 16.33
CA VAL A 116 -18.40 19.91 17.00
C VAL A 116 -18.61 18.45 16.62
N ALA A 117 -17.53 17.68 16.68
CA ALA A 117 -17.56 16.23 16.77
C ALA A 117 -17.60 15.82 18.24
N VAL A 118 -18.48 14.90 18.59
CA VAL A 118 -18.64 14.35 19.93
C VAL A 118 -18.23 12.90 19.87
N ARG A 119 -17.13 12.55 20.52
CA ARG A 119 -16.47 11.27 20.39
C ARG A 119 -16.30 10.58 21.74
N SER A 120 -16.55 9.28 21.79
CA SER A 120 -16.20 8.44 22.92
C SER A 120 -14.68 8.25 23.01
N SER A 121 -14.17 8.19 24.24
CA SER A 121 -12.77 7.90 24.54
C SER A 121 -12.71 7.04 25.82
N ALA A 122 -12.50 5.75 25.65
CA ALA A 122 -12.46 4.81 26.76
C ALA A 122 -11.10 4.81 27.46
N THR A 123 -11.09 4.52 28.76
CA THR A 123 -9.85 4.45 29.55
C THR A 123 -9.01 3.19 29.26
N ALA A 124 -9.59 2.21 28.56
CA ALA A 124 -8.95 0.94 28.20
C ALA A 124 -8.90 0.69 26.67
N GLU A 125 -9.06 1.74 25.85
CA GLU A 125 -9.21 1.58 24.40
C GLU A 125 -7.91 1.19 23.67
N ASP A 126 -6.75 1.60 24.19
CA ASP A 126 -5.43 1.42 23.57
C ASP A 126 -4.53 0.48 24.40
N LEU A 127 -5.07 -0.60 24.94
CA LEU A 127 -4.25 -1.60 25.60
C LEU A 127 -3.48 -2.44 24.57
N PRO A 128 -2.21 -2.83 24.83
CA PRO A 128 -1.39 -3.58 23.88
C PRO A 128 -1.98 -4.91 23.42
N ASP A 129 -2.82 -5.52 24.25
CA ASP A 129 -3.39 -6.86 24.01
C ASP A 129 -4.89 -6.84 23.71
N ALA A 130 -5.52 -5.66 23.61
CA ALA A 130 -6.97 -5.55 23.37
C ALA A 130 -7.30 -4.29 22.55
N SER A 131 -7.72 -4.47 21.31
CA SER A 131 -8.21 -3.39 20.47
C SER A 131 -9.72 -3.23 20.62
N PHE A 132 -10.16 -2.10 21.17
CA PHE A 132 -11.56 -1.69 21.21
C PHE A 132 -11.92 -0.79 20.03
N ALA A 133 -11.12 -0.83 18.96
CA ALA A 133 -11.33 0.00 17.78
C ALA A 133 -12.70 -0.27 17.13
N GLY A 134 -13.39 0.80 16.74
CA GLY A 134 -14.68 0.71 16.05
C GLY A 134 -15.88 0.26 16.91
N GLN A 135 -15.71 0.07 18.23
CA GLN A 135 -16.80 -0.43 19.09
C GLN A 135 -17.71 0.68 19.66
N GLN A 136 -17.33 1.95 19.50
CA GLN A 136 -18.01 3.08 20.10
C GLN A 136 -18.32 4.16 19.05
N ASP A 137 -19.39 4.90 19.26
CA ASP A 137 -19.93 5.82 18.29
C ASP A 137 -19.29 7.22 18.35
N THR A 138 -19.29 7.89 17.19
CA THR A 138 -18.91 9.29 17.00
C THR A 138 -20.09 10.04 16.38
N TYR A 139 -20.38 11.23 16.90
CA TYR A 139 -21.48 12.09 16.41
C TYR A 139 -20.86 13.36 15.80
N LEU A 140 -21.08 13.54 14.51
CA LEU A 140 -20.53 14.67 13.74
C LEU A 140 -21.55 15.81 13.58
N ASN A 141 -21.06 17.02 13.30
CA ASN A 141 -21.89 18.20 13.03
C ASN A 141 -22.90 18.52 14.13
N ILE A 142 -22.53 18.32 15.39
CA ILE A 142 -23.39 18.65 16.51
C ILE A 142 -23.32 20.16 16.78
N THR A 143 -24.48 20.83 16.84
CA THR A 143 -24.59 22.28 17.01
C THR A 143 -25.64 22.60 18.06
N GLY A 144 -25.32 23.51 18.97
CA GLY A 144 -26.20 23.90 20.08
C GLY A 144 -26.06 23.01 21.31
N VAL A 145 -26.32 23.61 22.47
CA VAL A 145 -26.03 22.99 23.78
C VAL A 145 -26.92 21.79 24.09
N ASP A 146 -28.17 21.80 23.63
CA ASP A 146 -29.10 20.71 23.93
C ASP A 146 -28.77 19.45 23.12
N ASP A 147 -28.38 19.63 21.85
CA ASP A 147 -27.91 18.52 21.00
C ASP A 147 -26.55 18.00 21.47
N LEU A 148 -25.66 18.86 21.94
CA LEU A 148 -24.41 18.45 22.55
C LEU A 148 -24.63 17.58 23.78
N LEU A 149 -25.51 17.97 24.70
CA LEU A 149 -25.82 17.18 25.89
C LEU A 149 -26.42 15.82 25.50
N ARG A 150 -27.26 15.78 24.44
CA ARG A 150 -27.80 14.52 23.92
C ARG A 150 -26.68 13.64 23.37
N ALA A 151 -25.85 14.16 22.48
CA ALA A 151 -24.73 13.43 21.90
C ALA A 151 -23.74 12.91 22.95
N CYS A 152 -23.49 13.67 24.02
CA CYS A 152 -22.69 13.20 25.15
C CYS A 152 -23.33 11.99 25.87
N LYS A 153 -24.67 11.96 26.04
CA LYS A 153 -25.36 10.79 26.58
C LYS A 153 -25.30 9.60 25.64
N ASP A 154 -25.48 9.83 24.36
CA ASP A 154 -25.45 8.79 23.35
C ASP A 154 -24.03 8.18 23.25
N CYS A 155 -22.97 8.98 23.39
CA CYS A 155 -21.60 8.47 23.58
C CYS A 155 -21.48 7.59 24.82
N TYR A 156 -22.08 7.97 25.95
CA TYR A 156 -22.06 7.14 27.16
C TYR A 156 -22.81 5.82 26.92
N ALA A 157 -23.93 5.84 26.22
CA ALA A 157 -24.73 4.67 25.88
C ALA A 157 -24.00 3.71 24.93
N SER A 158 -23.12 4.22 24.07
CA SER A 158 -22.39 3.42 23.06
C SER A 158 -21.46 2.36 23.66
N VAL A 159 -21.08 2.48 24.93
CA VAL A 159 -20.36 1.42 25.66
C VAL A 159 -21.19 0.13 25.75
N PHE A 160 -22.51 0.23 25.61
CA PHE A 160 -23.45 -0.88 25.69
C PHE A 160 -24.13 -1.16 24.35
N THR A 161 -23.43 -0.97 23.25
CA THR A 161 -23.78 -1.59 21.98
C THR A 161 -23.66 -3.11 22.08
N ASP A 162 -24.39 -3.83 21.27
CA ASP A 162 -24.41 -5.30 21.31
C ASP A 162 -23.00 -5.87 21.09
N ARG A 163 -22.25 -5.30 20.13
CA ARG A 163 -20.84 -5.62 19.84
C ARG A 163 -19.93 -5.38 21.05
N ALA A 164 -20.11 -4.25 21.75
CA ALA A 164 -19.27 -3.91 22.90
C ALA A 164 -19.56 -4.81 24.12
N ILE A 165 -20.80 -5.23 24.31
CA ILE A 165 -21.19 -6.21 25.34
C ILE A 165 -20.61 -7.58 25.02
N SER A 166 -20.77 -8.08 23.77
CA SER A 166 -20.26 -9.38 23.33
C SER A 166 -18.75 -9.46 23.50
N TYR A 167 -18.01 -8.48 22.97
CA TYR A 167 -16.56 -8.44 23.08
C TYR A 167 -16.07 -8.51 24.53
N ARG A 168 -16.63 -7.70 25.44
CA ARG A 168 -16.22 -7.73 26.84
C ARG A 168 -16.54 -9.06 27.50
N THR A 169 -17.68 -9.66 27.14
CA THR A 169 -18.07 -10.99 27.68
C THR A 169 -17.08 -12.06 27.21
N GLU A 170 -16.70 -12.06 25.92
CA GLU A 170 -15.74 -13.01 25.37
C GLU A 170 -14.36 -12.87 26.00
N GLN A 171 -13.93 -11.64 26.26
CA GLN A 171 -12.64 -11.34 26.88
C GLN A 171 -12.64 -11.45 28.39
N GLY A 172 -13.82 -11.64 29.02
CA GLY A 172 -13.96 -11.77 30.47
C GLY A 172 -13.79 -10.46 31.25
N TYR A 173 -14.02 -9.31 30.60
CA TYR A 173 -13.95 -7.99 31.22
C TYR A 173 -15.27 -7.66 31.97
N ASP A 174 -15.16 -7.00 33.12
CA ASP A 174 -16.34 -6.46 33.82
C ASP A 174 -16.93 -5.27 33.06
N HIS A 175 -18.20 -5.31 32.75
CA HIS A 175 -18.91 -4.29 31.98
C HIS A 175 -18.93 -2.89 32.61
N LEU A 176 -18.74 -2.77 33.92
CA LEU A 176 -18.80 -1.51 34.67
C LEU A 176 -17.41 -1.01 35.14
N GLU A 177 -16.35 -1.82 34.98
CA GLU A 177 -14.98 -1.35 35.24
C GLU A 177 -14.51 -0.36 34.20
N LEU A 178 -14.98 -0.51 32.96
CA LEU A 178 -14.67 0.42 31.89
C LEU A 178 -15.29 1.79 32.14
N ALA A 179 -14.50 2.83 32.18
CA ALA A 179 -14.96 4.20 32.26
C ALA A 179 -14.77 4.93 30.94
N LEU A 180 -15.70 5.83 30.65
CA LEU A 180 -15.72 6.59 29.42
C LEU A 180 -15.51 8.07 29.68
N SER A 181 -14.79 8.73 28.78
CA SER A 181 -14.76 10.16 28.61
C SER A 181 -15.39 10.50 27.25
N VAL A 182 -15.93 11.69 27.11
CA VAL A 182 -16.44 12.21 25.84
C VAL A 182 -15.58 13.40 25.42
N GLY A 183 -14.95 13.29 24.26
CA GLY A 183 -14.26 14.39 23.61
C GLY A 183 -15.24 15.24 22.80
N VAL A 184 -15.19 16.55 22.97
CA VAL A 184 -15.93 17.54 22.18
C VAL A 184 -14.91 18.37 21.42
N GLN A 185 -14.76 18.10 20.13
CA GLN A 185 -13.74 18.69 19.28
C GLN A 185 -14.38 19.56 18.20
N LYS A 186 -13.78 20.72 17.91
CA LYS A 186 -14.21 21.56 16.79
C LYS A 186 -14.16 20.78 15.47
N MET A 187 -15.27 20.80 14.73
CA MET A 187 -15.30 20.19 13.39
C MET A 187 -14.36 20.88 12.41
N VAL A 188 -13.60 20.09 11.66
CA VAL A 188 -12.95 20.54 10.43
C VAL A 188 -13.97 20.44 9.31
N ARG A 189 -14.14 21.50 8.52
CA ARG A 189 -15.16 21.58 7.46
C ARG A 189 -14.75 20.78 6.21
N SER A 190 -14.41 19.51 6.44
CA SER A 190 -14.08 18.59 5.35
C SER A 190 -15.29 18.16 4.52
N ASP A 191 -16.52 18.39 5.01
CA ASP A 191 -17.75 18.26 4.22
C ASP A 191 -17.68 19.01 2.89
N SER A 192 -16.98 20.14 2.84
CA SER A 192 -16.67 20.91 1.64
C SER A 192 -15.20 20.82 1.19
N GLY A 193 -14.46 19.91 1.79
CA GLY A 193 -13.04 19.64 1.53
C GLY A 193 -12.79 18.15 1.31
N SER A 194 -11.87 17.60 2.11
CA SER A 194 -11.49 16.19 2.03
C SER A 194 -11.01 15.68 3.38
N ALA A 195 -11.02 14.36 3.54
CA ALA A 195 -10.50 13.71 4.73
C ALA A 195 -9.93 12.34 4.38
N GLY A 196 -9.25 11.73 5.33
CA GLY A 196 -8.70 10.40 5.15
C GLY A 196 -7.90 9.90 6.33
N VAL A 197 -7.17 8.82 6.08
CA VAL A 197 -6.28 8.18 7.04
C VAL A 197 -4.85 8.16 6.52
N MET A 198 -3.90 8.06 7.41
CA MET A 198 -2.48 7.99 7.10
C MET A 198 -1.82 6.98 8.04
N PHE A 199 -1.06 6.05 7.47
CA PHE A 199 -0.23 5.10 8.20
C PHE A 199 1.23 5.46 8.06
N THR A 200 1.98 5.37 9.15
CA THR A 200 3.41 5.66 9.11
C THR A 200 4.28 4.44 8.82
N LEU A 201 3.71 3.42 8.24
CA LEU A 201 4.36 2.29 7.60
C LEU A 201 3.45 1.77 6.49
N ASP A 202 3.95 0.87 5.67
CA ASP A 202 3.10 0.09 4.76
C ASP A 202 2.31 -0.95 5.56
N SER A 203 1.00 -0.81 5.60
CA SER A 203 0.13 -1.69 6.38
C SER A 203 -0.03 -3.11 5.79
N ASP A 204 0.36 -3.32 4.52
CA ASP A 204 0.31 -4.63 3.86
C ASP A 204 1.60 -5.42 4.05
N THR A 205 2.74 -4.78 3.83
CA THR A 205 4.05 -5.44 3.84
C THR A 205 4.84 -5.23 5.13
N GLY A 206 4.41 -4.28 5.96
CA GLY A 206 5.15 -3.84 7.14
C GLY A 206 6.42 -3.05 6.80
N PHE A 207 6.57 -2.56 5.56
CA PHE A 207 7.74 -1.79 5.18
C PHE A 207 7.78 -0.47 5.95
N PRO A 208 8.84 -0.24 6.78
CA PRO A 208 8.84 0.85 7.75
C PRO A 208 9.13 2.23 7.15
N ASP A 209 9.75 2.29 5.96
CA ASP A 209 10.28 3.54 5.39
C ASP A 209 9.28 4.28 4.49
N THR A 210 7.98 3.98 4.61
CA THR A 210 6.92 4.66 3.87
C THR A 210 5.87 5.29 4.77
N ILE A 211 5.21 6.32 4.23
CA ILE A 211 3.93 6.86 4.71
C ILE A 211 2.89 6.54 3.65
N VAL A 212 1.81 5.87 4.03
CA VAL A 212 0.66 5.61 3.17
C VAL A 212 -0.48 6.55 3.55
N ILE A 213 -0.97 7.35 2.62
CA ILE A 213 -2.04 8.33 2.82
C ILE A 213 -3.23 7.96 1.95
N ASN A 214 -4.39 7.81 2.54
CA ASN A 214 -5.66 7.63 1.83
C ASN A 214 -6.48 8.91 1.93
N ALA A 215 -7.19 9.26 0.85
CA ALA A 215 -7.92 10.51 0.73
C ALA A 215 -9.23 10.36 -0.05
N ALA A 216 -10.31 10.93 0.49
CA ALA A 216 -11.58 11.06 -0.23
C ALA A 216 -12.22 12.41 0.02
N TRP A 217 -13.16 12.77 -0.83
CA TRP A 217 -13.96 13.98 -0.67
C TRP A 217 -14.94 13.85 0.50
N GLY A 218 -15.18 14.93 1.21
CA GLY A 218 -16.13 14.96 2.30
C GLY A 218 -15.55 14.59 3.66
N LEU A 219 -16.41 14.18 4.58
CA LEU A 219 -16.09 13.75 5.94
C LEU A 219 -15.42 12.37 5.91
N GLY A 220 -14.54 12.09 6.88
CA GLY A 220 -13.66 10.93 6.89
C GLY A 220 -14.34 9.57 7.15
N GLU A 221 -15.58 9.55 7.63
CA GLU A 221 -16.29 8.31 7.98
C GLU A 221 -16.38 7.33 6.81
N ASN A 222 -16.61 7.84 5.57
CA ASN A 222 -16.65 6.99 4.39
C ASN A 222 -15.32 6.28 4.08
N VAL A 223 -14.19 6.88 4.44
CA VAL A 223 -12.87 6.25 4.27
C VAL A 223 -12.64 5.20 5.35
N VAL A 224 -12.91 5.55 6.60
CA VAL A 224 -12.75 4.65 7.76
C VAL A 224 -13.73 3.49 7.68
N GLY A 225 -14.99 3.74 7.31
CA GLY A 225 -16.04 2.72 7.14
C GLY A 225 -15.89 1.88 5.87
N GLY A 226 -15.02 2.27 4.91
CA GLY A 226 -14.86 1.57 3.65
C GLY A 226 -16.00 1.76 2.63
N GLU A 227 -16.83 2.80 2.83
CA GLU A 227 -17.94 3.15 1.96
C GLU A 227 -17.50 3.60 0.55
N VAL A 228 -16.25 3.99 0.42
CA VAL A 228 -15.64 4.47 -0.83
C VAL A 228 -14.26 3.89 -1.02
N THR A 229 -13.83 3.79 -2.28
CA THR A 229 -12.44 3.51 -2.64
C THR A 229 -11.69 4.85 -2.74
N PRO A 230 -10.84 5.20 -1.78
CA PRO A 230 -10.14 6.49 -1.73
C PRO A 230 -8.97 6.54 -2.72
N ASP A 231 -8.44 7.73 -2.97
CA ASP A 231 -7.10 7.88 -3.53
C ASP A 231 -6.07 7.37 -2.52
N GLN A 232 -4.98 6.78 -3.02
CA GLN A 232 -3.85 6.34 -2.21
C GLN A 232 -2.56 7.00 -2.68
N TYR A 233 -1.76 7.45 -1.73
CA TYR A 233 -0.45 8.06 -1.95
C TYR A 233 0.57 7.40 -1.04
N THR A 234 1.71 6.97 -1.60
CA THR A 234 2.81 6.40 -0.83
C THR A 234 4.04 7.29 -0.95
N VAL A 235 4.59 7.69 0.19
CA VAL A 235 5.73 8.62 0.28
C VAL A 235 6.90 7.94 0.99
N TYR A 236 8.10 8.02 0.42
CA TYR A 236 9.31 7.46 1.02
C TYR A 236 9.86 8.39 2.11
N LYS A 237 9.81 7.96 3.36
CA LYS A 237 10.13 8.76 4.55
C LYS A 237 11.55 9.34 4.59
N PRO A 238 12.61 8.53 4.31
CA PRO A 238 13.99 8.99 4.55
C PRO A 238 14.37 10.25 3.77
N PHE A 239 13.65 10.58 2.70
CA PHE A 239 13.94 11.75 1.87
C PHE A 239 13.15 13.01 2.22
N LEU A 240 12.19 12.93 3.15
CA LEU A 240 11.30 14.04 3.51
C LEU A 240 12.00 15.21 4.20
N GLU A 241 13.19 15.01 4.77
CA GLU A 241 13.99 16.09 5.36
C GLU A 241 14.60 17.02 4.29
N ASN A 242 14.73 16.54 3.06
CA ASN A 242 15.18 17.37 1.93
C ASN A 242 13.97 17.94 1.17
N GLU A 243 13.66 19.21 1.43
CA GLU A 243 12.51 19.89 0.82
C GLU A 243 12.59 20.04 -0.71
N SER A 244 13.76 19.81 -1.32
CA SER A 244 13.90 19.85 -2.79
C SER A 244 13.47 18.56 -3.46
N LEU A 245 13.26 17.48 -2.71
CA LEU A 245 12.84 16.19 -3.25
C LEU A 245 11.32 16.01 -3.13
N VAL A 246 10.78 15.25 -4.08
CA VAL A 246 9.37 14.86 -4.13
C VAL A 246 9.30 13.33 -4.10
N PRO A 247 9.55 12.69 -2.95
CA PRO A 247 9.66 11.24 -2.85
C PRO A 247 8.29 10.54 -2.77
N ILE A 248 7.35 10.96 -3.60
CA ILE A 248 6.03 10.33 -3.75
C ILE A 248 6.18 9.18 -4.75
N ILE A 249 6.24 7.95 -4.23
CA ILE A 249 6.51 6.75 -5.03
C ILE A 249 5.25 6.10 -5.59
N GLU A 250 4.07 6.46 -5.11
CA GLU A 250 2.79 5.96 -5.62
C GLU A 250 1.71 7.03 -5.54
N LYS A 251 0.84 7.06 -6.55
CA LYS A 251 -0.42 7.81 -6.58
C LYS A 251 -1.45 6.99 -7.35
N THR A 252 -2.44 6.49 -6.64
CA THR A 252 -3.57 5.77 -7.22
C THR A 252 -4.83 6.58 -7.03
N VAL A 253 -5.58 6.80 -8.09
CA VAL A 253 -6.85 7.52 -8.05
C VAL A 253 -7.97 6.50 -7.80
N GLY A 254 -8.65 6.63 -6.67
CA GLY A 254 -9.79 5.79 -6.31
C GLY A 254 -11.08 6.23 -7.00
N ALA A 255 -12.07 5.36 -6.97
CA ALA A 255 -13.37 5.62 -7.61
C ALA A 255 -14.18 6.73 -6.91
N LYS A 256 -14.07 6.86 -5.59
CA LYS A 256 -14.67 7.95 -4.78
C LYS A 256 -16.13 8.27 -5.15
N GLU A 257 -16.97 7.26 -5.30
CA GLU A 257 -18.35 7.37 -5.84
C GLU A 257 -19.25 8.28 -5.03
N LYS A 258 -18.99 8.35 -3.72
CA LYS A 258 -19.78 9.12 -2.74
C LYS A 258 -18.89 10.03 -1.91
N LYS A 259 -19.51 11.01 -1.31
CA LYS A 259 -18.91 11.83 -0.23
C LYS A 259 -19.96 12.09 0.85
N LEU A 260 -19.53 12.02 2.09
CA LEU A 260 -20.36 12.36 3.25
C LEU A 260 -20.27 13.88 3.48
N VAL A 261 -21.41 14.52 3.55
CA VAL A 261 -21.51 15.96 3.74
C VAL A 261 -22.50 16.28 4.87
N TYR A 262 -22.55 17.53 5.32
CA TYR A 262 -23.58 17.97 6.24
C TYR A 262 -24.94 17.91 5.56
N ALA A 263 -25.96 17.42 6.29
CA ALA A 263 -27.32 17.33 5.78
C ALA A 263 -27.80 18.72 5.34
N SER A 264 -28.38 18.75 4.15
CA SER A 264 -28.89 19.99 3.56
C SER A 264 -30.22 20.44 4.18
N ASP A 265 -30.99 19.51 4.76
CA ASP A 265 -32.24 19.79 5.50
C ASP A 265 -31.89 19.99 7.00
N PRO A 266 -32.10 21.21 7.55
CA PRO A 266 -31.88 21.49 8.97
C PRO A 266 -32.77 20.67 9.92
N ASP A 267 -33.90 20.16 9.42
CA ASP A 267 -34.85 19.34 10.19
C ASP A 267 -34.57 17.81 10.00
N SER A 268 -33.47 17.45 9.34
CA SER A 268 -33.07 16.04 9.16
C SER A 268 -32.80 15.37 10.51
N ALA A 269 -33.26 14.13 10.63
CA ALA A 269 -32.96 13.32 11.82
C ALA A 269 -31.47 13.01 11.96
N GLU A 270 -30.72 12.96 10.82
CA GLU A 270 -29.30 12.76 10.77
C GLU A 270 -28.58 14.04 10.33
N PRO A 271 -27.52 14.45 11.03
CA PRO A 271 -26.82 15.70 10.77
C PRO A 271 -25.91 15.64 9.53
N THR A 272 -25.71 14.45 8.95
CA THR A 272 -24.88 14.20 7.76
C THR A 272 -25.65 13.36 6.73
N GLU A 273 -25.29 13.49 5.46
CA GLU A 273 -25.87 12.68 4.36
C GLU A 273 -24.82 12.31 3.32
N ASN A 274 -24.93 11.09 2.77
CA ASN A 274 -24.11 10.66 1.64
C ASN A 274 -24.70 11.21 0.32
N VAL A 275 -23.83 11.85 -0.48
CA VAL A 275 -24.18 12.34 -1.81
C VAL A 275 -23.22 11.78 -2.86
N ASP A 276 -23.72 11.52 -4.07
CA ASP A 276 -22.87 11.07 -5.18
C ASP A 276 -21.86 12.16 -5.56
N THR A 277 -20.63 11.76 -5.86
CA THR A 277 -19.61 12.64 -6.45
C THR A 277 -19.87 12.86 -7.94
N THR A 278 -19.44 13.99 -8.44
CA THR A 278 -19.48 14.28 -9.89
C THR A 278 -18.41 13.47 -10.64
N ALA A 279 -18.56 13.31 -11.94
CA ALA A 279 -17.53 12.66 -12.76
C ALA A 279 -16.17 13.40 -12.69
N GLU A 280 -16.21 14.74 -12.53
CA GLU A 280 -15.00 15.55 -12.37
C GLU A 280 -14.30 15.28 -11.02
N GLU A 281 -15.06 15.16 -9.93
CA GLU A 281 -14.51 14.83 -8.60
C GLU A 281 -13.93 13.40 -8.56
N ARG A 282 -14.54 12.44 -9.26
CA ARG A 282 -14.02 11.06 -9.35
C ARG A 282 -12.69 10.99 -10.08
N ALA A 283 -12.55 11.74 -11.16
CA ALA A 283 -11.33 11.78 -11.97
C ALA A 283 -10.20 12.63 -11.35
N ALA A 284 -10.54 13.57 -10.46
CA ALA A 284 -9.56 14.43 -9.84
C ALA A 284 -8.85 13.75 -8.67
N VAL A 285 -7.54 14.02 -8.53
CA VAL A 285 -6.79 13.71 -7.31
C VAL A 285 -7.28 14.59 -6.17
N VAL A 286 -7.41 14.01 -4.97
CA VAL A 286 -7.94 14.72 -3.79
C VAL A 286 -6.91 15.68 -3.21
N LEU A 287 -5.63 15.28 -3.20
CA LEU A 287 -4.52 16.04 -2.63
C LEU A 287 -3.48 16.39 -3.69
N GLY A 288 -2.98 17.64 -3.62
CA GLY A 288 -1.78 18.05 -4.37
C GLY A 288 -0.48 17.56 -3.69
N ASP A 289 0.63 17.60 -4.44
CA ASP A 289 1.93 17.11 -3.95
C ASP A 289 2.38 17.80 -2.66
N ASP A 290 2.19 19.11 -2.55
CA ASP A 290 2.54 19.88 -1.35
C ASP A 290 1.74 19.42 -0.13
N GLU A 291 0.46 19.11 -0.29
CA GLU A 291 -0.42 18.61 0.77
C GLU A 291 -0.02 17.18 1.19
N ILE A 292 0.28 16.31 0.22
CA ILE A 292 0.77 14.94 0.45
C ILE A 292 2.07 14.99 1.27
N LEU A 293 3.04 15.80 0.82
CA LEU A 293 4.32 15.94 1.50
C LEU A 293 4.19 16.58 2.88
N GLN A 294 3.25 17.50 3.06
CA GLN A 294 2.96 18.10 4.37
C GLN A 294 2.42 17.06 5.34
N LEU A 295 1.43 16.26 4.94
CA LEU A 295 0.89 15.16 5.75
C LEU A 295 1.97 14.14 6.07
N ALA A 296 2.78 13.75 5.08
CA ALA A 296 3.87 12.80 5.28
C ALA A 296 4.90 13.31 6.31
N ARG A 297 5.29 14.59 6.26
CA ARG A 297 6.17 15.19 7.28
C ARG A 297 5.53 15.20 8.66
N TRP A 298 4.22 15.44 8.75
CA TRP A 298 3.49 15.32 10.01
C TRP A 298 3.48 13.89 10.52
N GLY A 299 3.25 12.90 9.65
CA GLY A 299 3.33 11.48 9.99
C GLY A 299 4.67 11.11 10.62
N VAL A 300 5.79 11.51 9.98
CA VAL A 300 7.14 11.30 10.54
C VAL A 300 7.32 11.99 11.89
N THR A 301 6.78 13.20 12.03
CA THR A 301 6.87 13.96 13.29
C THR A 301 6.09 13.27 14.41
N ILE A 302 4.91 12.77 14.13
CA ILE A 302 4.05 12.03 15.05
C ILE A 302 4.72 10.71 15.43
N GLU A 303 5.17 9.93 14.45
CA GLU A 303 5.87 8.66 14.68
C GLU A 303 7.11 8.83 15.57
N LYS A 304 7.95 9.82 15.27
CA LYS A 304 9.13 10.14 16.09
C LYS A 304 8.76 10.54 17.53
N HIS A 305 7.62 11.22 17.71
CA HIS A 305 7.18 11.61 19.06
C HIS A 305 6.73 10.42 19.89
N TYR A 306 5.98 9.49 19.29
CA TYR A 306 5.47 8.30 19.98
C TYR A 306 6.43 7.11 19.96
N ASP A 307 7.55 7.20 19.23
CA ASP A 307 8.57 6.15 19.05
C ASP A 307 8.00 4.81 18.58
N ARG A 308 6.99 4.88 17.71
CA ARG A 308 6.33 3.72 17.09
C ARG A 308 5.51 4.11 15.88
N PRO A 309 5.20 3.14 14.98
CA PRO A 309 4.28 3.38 13.87
C PRO A 309 2.90 3.81 14.33
N MET A 310 2.28 4.70 13.57
CA MET A 310 1.02 5.35 13.91
C MET A 310 -0.01 5.23 12.79
N ASP A 311 -1.27 5.14 13.21
CA ASP A 311 -2.48 5.31 12.42
C ASP A 311 -3.06 6.70 12.74
N VAL A 312 -3.24 7.53 11.73
CA VAL A 312 -3.57 8.95 11.87
C VAL A 312 -4.75 9.30 10.99
N GLU A 313 -5.81 9.83 11.58
CA GLU A 313 -6.92 10.44 10.84
C GLU A 313 -6.62 11.92 10.60
N TRP A 314 -6.85 12.38 9.36
CA TRP A 314 -6.63 13.75 8.97
C TRP A 314 -7.84 14.32 8.20
N ALA A 315 -7.96 15.65 8.19
CA ALA A 315 -9.00 16.37 7.46
C ALA A 315 -8.47 17.68 6.90
N ARG A 316 -8.95 18.05 5.70
CA ARG A 316 -8.72 19.34 5.07
C ARG A 316 -9.99 20.18 5.13
N ASP A 317 -9.90 21.35 5.73
CA ASP A 317 -10.99 22.29 5.78
C ASP A 317 -11.24 22.93 4.40
N GLY A 318 -12.43 22.71 3.84
CA GLY A 318 -12.78 23.23 2.51
C GLY A 318 -12.95 24.73 2.44
N ARG A 319 -13.02 25.44 3.58
CA ARG A 319 -13.15 26.90 3.65
C ARG A 319 -11.79 27.59 3.74
N SER A 320 -10.89 27.07 4.57
CA SER A 320 -9.55 27.64 4.76
C SER A 320 -8.50 26.98 3.88
N GLY A 321 -8.71 25.76 3.41
CA GLY A 321 -7.72 24.92 2.74
C GLY A 321 -6.67 24.31 3.68
N GLU A 322 -6.80 24.51 5.00
CA GLU A 322 -5.83 24.03 5.96
C GLU A 322 -6.04 22.55 6.31
N LEU A 323 -4.94 21.82 6.50
CA LEU A 323 -4.91 20.45 6.96
C LEU A 323 -4.90 20.37 8.48
N PHE A 324 -5.54 19.33 9.04
CA PHE A 324 -5.59 19.05 10.46
C PHE A 324 -5.45 17.56 10.72
N VAL A 325 -4.81 17.20 11.81
CA VAL A 325 -4.86 15.84 12.39
C VAL A 325 -6.04 15.82 13.36
N VAL A 326 -6.94 14.86 13.20
CA VAL A 326 -8.15 14.75 14.02
C VAL A 326 -8.12 13.58 15.00
N GLN A 327 -7.23 12.60 14.77
CA GLN A 327 -6.93 11.50 15.69
C GLN A 327 -5.58 10.90 15.34
N ALA A 328 -4.87 10.36 16.35
CA ALA A 328 -3.70 9.52 16.16
C ALA A 328 -3.67 8.40 17.20
N ARG A 329 -3.36 7.19 16.77
CA ARG A 329 -3.21 6.00 17.62
C ARG A 329 -2.05 5.13 17.14
N PRO A 330 -1.47 4.28 18.01
CA PRO A 330 -0.46 3.31 17.59
C PRO A 330 -1.01 2.35 16.52
N GLU A 331 -0.18 2.05 15.53
CA GLU A 331 -0.43 0.93 14.62
C GLU A 331 -0.08 -0.36 15.36
N THR A 332 -0.95 -1.37 15.34
CA THR A 332 -0.79 -2.58 16.16
C THR A 332 -0.69 -3.87 15.36
N VAL A 333 -1.03 -3.85 14.07
CA VAL A 333 -1.09 -5.06 13.22
C VAL A 333 0.31 -5.48 12.81
N GLN A 334 0.98 -4.65 12.02
CA GLN A 334 2.32 -4.95 11.50
C GLN A 334 3.40 -4.77 12.56
N SER A 335 3.21 -3.88 13.52
CA SER A 335 4.15 -3.68 14.62
C SER A 335 4.30 -4.92 15.50
N ASN A 336 3.30 -5.79 15.59
CA ASN A 336 3.32 -7.04 16.35
C ASN A 336 3.68 -8.28 15.50
N ALA A 337 3.77 -8.15 14.17
CA ALA A 337 4.19 -9.24 13.29
C ALA A 337 5.66 -9.61 13.58
N GLY A 338 5.92 -10.89 13.86
CA GLY A 338 7.26 -11.39 14.23
C GLY A 338 8.30 -11.11 13.15
N ALA A 339 9.43 -10.54 13.53
CA ALA A 339 10.48 -10.09 12.60
C ALA A 339 11.30 -11.24 11.97
N GLY A 340 11.27 -12.45 12.53
CA GLY A 340 12.22 -13.52 12.19
C GLY A 340 11.74 -14.60 11.22
N THR A 341 10.45 -14.65 10.90
CA THR A 341 9.90 -15.67 9.98
C THR A 341 9.05 -14.99 8.91
N LEU A 342 9.29 -15.30 7.65
CA LEU A 342 8.48 -14.87 6.53
C LEU A 342 7.71 -16.06 5.99
N GLN A 343 6.39 -16.04 6.07
CA GLN A 343 5.54 -17.05 5.46
C GLN A 343 5.23 -16.66 4.01
N THR A 344 5.49 -17.56 3.09
CA THR A 344 5.27 -17.33 1.67
C THR A 344 4.28 -18.34 1.11
N TYR A 345 3.44 -17.86 0.21
CA TYR A 345 2.45 -18.68 -0.48
C TYR A 345 2.74 -18.64 -1.97
N SER A 346 2.60 -19.76 -2.65
CA SER A 346 2.68 -19.82 -4.11
C SER A 346 1.59 -20.73 -4.68
N LEU A 347 0.97 -20.29 -5.78
CA LEU A 347 0.04 -21.11 -6.54
C LEU A 347 0.84 -22.12 -7.37
N ASP A 348 0.50 -23.41 -7.25
CA ASP A 348 1.15 -24.48 -8.00
C ASP A 348 0.55 -24.65 -9.40
N GLU A 349 -0.63 -24.04 -9.64
CA GLU A 349 -1.36 -24.09 -10.90
C GLU A 349 -2.12 -22.77 -11.16
N THR A 350 -2.42 -22.50 -12.43
CA THR A 350 -3.20 -21.31 -12.83
C THR A 350 -4.66 -21.70 -13.07
N GLY A 351 -5.59 -20.83 -12.62
CA GLY A 351 -7.04 -20.98 -12.77
C GLY A 351 -7.67 -19.92 -13.67
N GLU A 352 -8.96 -20.08 -13.94
CA GLU A 352 -9.77 -19.05 -14.57
C GLU A 352 -10.08 -17.96 -13.55
N VAL A 353 -9.74 -16.71 -13.84
CA VAL A 353 -10.09 -15.56 -12.99
C VAL A 353 -11.58 -15.25 -13.13
N VAL A 354 -12.28 -15.26 -12.00
CA VAL A 354 -13.73 -14.98 -11.94
C VAL A 354 -14.00 -13.55 -11.52
N VAL A 355 -13.25 -13.06 -10.52
CA VAL A 355 -13.36 -11.73 -9.95
C VAL A 355 -11.98 -11.22 -9.61
N GLN A 356 -11.79 -9.92 -9.67
CA GLN A 356 -10.54 -9.22 -9.36
C GLN A 356 -10.82 -8.01 -8.48
N GLY A 357 -9.89 -7.68 -7.59
CA GLY A 357 -9.96 -6.50 -6.72
C GLY A 357 -8.61 -6.19 -6.07
N LEU A 358 -8.60 -5.40 -5.02
CA LEU A 358 -7.38 -5.08 -4.28
C LEU A 358 -7.02 -6.22 -3.32
N ALA A 359 -5.79 -6.71 -3.40
CA ALA A 359 -5.26 -7.72 -2.48
C ALA A 359 -5.04 -7.14 -1.09
N ILE A 360 -5.49 -7.87 -0.07
CA ILE A 360 -5.25 -7.56 1.34
C ILE A 360 -4.61 -8.77 2.01
N GLY A 361 -3.42 -8.57 2.56
CA GLY A 361 -2.57 -9.65 3.04
C GLY A 361 -1.76 -10.28 1.90
N GLN A 362 -0.97 -11.32 2.25
CA GLN A 362 -0.07 -12.00 1.32
C GLN A 362 -0.25 -13.52 1.46
N ALA A 363 -1.47 -13.98 1.28
CA ALA A 363 -1.83 -15.38 1.48
C ALA A 363 -2.73 -15.88 0.35
N VAL A 364 -2.82 -17.21 0.27
CA VAL A 364 -3.77 -17.92 -0.57
C VAL A 364 -4.70 -18.72 0.33
N ALA A 365 -5.98 -18.70 0.03
CA ALA A 365 -6.97 -19.52 0.71
C ALA A 365 -7.97 -20.07 -0.30
N ALA A 366 -8.53 -21.24 0.01
CA ALA A 366 -9.52 -21.89 -0.84
C ALA A 366 -10.72 -22.33 -0.03
N GLY A 367 -11.92 -22.23 -0.61
CA GLY A 367 -13.14 -22.62 0.07
C GLY A 367 -14.38 -22.47 -0.80
N GLN A 368 -15.52 -22.80 -0.20
CA GLN A 368 -16.79 -22.57 -0.84
C GLN A 368 -17.33 -21.17 -0.50
N VAL A 369 -17.82 -20.47 -1.48
CA VAL A 369 -18.45 -19.16 -1.34
C VAL A 369 -19.69 -19.25 -0.44
N GLN A 370 -19.83 -18.30 0.47
CA GLN A 370 -21.06 -18.04 1.17
C GLN A 370 -21.34 -16.54 1.22
N ARG A 371 -22.42 -16.13 0.59
CA ARG A 371 -22.87 -14.73 0.54
C ARG A 371 -23.67 -14.39 1.80
N ILE A 372 -23.31 -13.35 2.47
CA ILE A 372 -24.04 -12.79 3.61
C ILE A 372 -24.38 -11.34 3.26
N GLY A 373 -25.64 -10.98 3.29
CA GLY A 373 -26.11 -9.63 2.91
C GLY A 373 -26.25 -8.67 4.10
N SER A 374 -26.29 -9.18 5.34
CA SER A 374 -26.46 -8.36 6.55
C SER A 374 -25.75 -9.01 7.72
N ALA A 375 -25.24 -8.21 8.63
CA ALA A 375 -24.70 -8.67 9.90
C ALA A 375 -25.74 -9.43 10.76
N ASP A 376 -27.02 -9.22 10.53
CA ASP A 376 -28.10 -9.95 11.21
C ASP A 376 -28.15 -11.45 10.84
N ASP A 377 -27.52 -11.84 9.72
CA ASP A 377 -27.50 -13.22 9.20
C ASP A 377 -26.22 -13.98 9.55
N ILE A 378 -25.38 -13.45 10.44
CA ILE A 378 -24.07 -14.01 10.85
C ILE A 378 -24.18 -15.48 11.31
N ASP A 379 -25.23 -15.83 12.00
CA ASP A 379 -25.47 -17.20 12.51
C ASP A 379 -25.60 -18.25 11.39
N GLN A 380 -25.84 -17.83 10.15
CA GLN A 380 -25.94 -18.72 9.00
C GLN A 380 -24.58 -19.05 8.37
N PHE A 381 -23.50 -18.36 8.75
CA PHE A 381 -22.19 -18.55 8.16
C PHE A 381 -21.50 -19.80 8.69
N GLU A 382 -21.04 -20.64 7.78
CA GLU A 382 -20.28 -21.85 8.11
C GLU A 382 -18.77 -21.57 8.14
N GLU A 383 -18.11 -22.01 9.21
CA GLU A 383 -16.66 -21.83 9.40
C GLU A 383 -15.85 -22.44 8.24
N GLY A 384 -14.80 -21.74 7.80
CA GLY A 384 -13.92 -22.16 6.72
C GLY A 384 -14.44 -21.86 5.31
N ARG A 385 -15.56 -21.17 5.19
CA ARG A 385 -16.05 -20.68 3.89
C ARG A 385 -15.44 -19.34 3.49
N VAL A 386 -15.56 -19.00 2.21
CA VAL A 386 -15.21 -17.68 1.69
C VAL A 386 -16.42 -16.75 1.86
N LEU A 387 -16.27 -15.74 2.70
CA LEU A 387 -17.28 -14.72 2.92
C LEU A 387 -17.35 -13.78 1.70
N VAL A 388 -18.51 -13.61 1.12
CA VAL A 388 -18.75 -12.64 0.04
C VAL A 388 -19.88 -11.71 0.45
N THR A 389 -19.61 -10.40 0.46
CA THR A 389 -20.55 -9.36 0.87
C THR A 389 -20.31 -8.05 0.13
N GLU A 390 -21.26 -7.12 0.20
CA GLU A 390 -21.12 -5.80 -0.41
C GLU A 390 -20.00 -5.00 0.29
N MET A 391 -20.02 -4.98 1.62
CA MET A 391 -19.00 -4.36 2.50
C MET A 391 -19.10 -4.93 3.91
N THR A 392 -18.16 -4.64 4.78
CA THR A 392 -18.22 -5.01 6.19
C THR A 392 -18.13 -3.77 7.08
N ASP A 393 -18.69 -3.90 8.28
CA ASP A 393 -18.59 -2.94 9.37
C ASP A 393 -18.18 -3.69 10.67
N PRO A 394 -17.98 -3.02 11.81
CA PRO A 394 -17.54 -3.68 13.05
C PRO A 394 -18.40 -4.84 13.53
N ASP A 395 -19.66 -4.91 13.14
CA ASP A 395 -20.56 -6.01 13.55
C ASP A 395 -20.24 -7.32 12.81
N TRP A 396 -19.45 -7.27 11.73
CA TRP A 396 -19.03 -8.43 10.95
C TRP A 396 -17.82 -9.19 11.53
N VAL A 397 -17.11 -8.65 12.51
CA VAL A 397 -15.88 -9.25 13.05
C VAL A 397 -16.05 -10.72 13.49
N PRO A 398 -17.16 -11.14 14.10
CA PRO A 398 -17.35 -12.55 14.49
C PRO A 398 -17.39 -13.52 13.31
N ILE A 399 -17.95 -13.09 12.16
CA ILE A 399 -18.01 -13.91 10.96
C ILE A 399 -16.68 -13.88 10.21
N MET A 400 -16.01 -12.74 10.16
CA MET A 400 -14.71 -12.57 9.51
C MET A 400 -13.64 -13.50 10.12
N ARG A 401 -13.70 -13.76 11.44
CA ARG A 401 -12.83 -14.71 12.12
C ARG A 401 -13.03 -16.16 11.69
N LYS A 402 -14.23 -16.52 11.26
CA LYS A 402 -14.59 -17.87 10.82
C LYS A 402 -14.32 -18.10 9.34
N ALA A 403 -14.15 -17.01 8.58
CA ALA A 403 -13.96 -17.07 7.15
C ALA A 403 -12.55 -17.58 6.79
N ALA A 404 -12.46 -18.41 5.75
CA ALA A 404 -11.19 -18.77 5.14
C ALA A 404 -10.59 -17.61 4.36
N ALA A 405 -11.44 -16.79 3.74
CA ALA A 405 -11.10 -15.56 3.04
C ALA A 405 -12.31 -14.65 2.95
N ILE A 406 -12.10 -13.38 2.61
CA ILE A 406 -13.14 -12.37 2.52
C ILE A 406 -13.08 -11.71 1.15
N VAL A 407 -14.24 -11.48 0.52
CA VAL A 407 -14.37 -10.75 -0.76
C VAL A 407 -15.47 -9.71 -0.63
N THR A 408 -15.16 -8.46 -0.94
CA THR A 408 -16.14 -7.37 -0.87
C THR A 408 -16.24 -6.60 -2.17
N ASP A 409 -17.47 -6.18 -2.53
CA ASP A 409 -17.71 -5.33 -3.69
C ASP A 409 -17.09 -3.94 -3.51
N ARG A 410 -17.15 -3.41 -2.30
CA ARG A 410 -16.66 -2.07 -1.96
C ARG A 410 -15.50 -2.11 -0.98
N GLY A 411 -14.81 -0.97 -0.90
CA GLY A 411 -13.72 -0.74 0.03
C GLY A 411 -12.36 -0.63 -0.65
N GLY A 412 -11.46 0.05 0.04
CA GLY A 412 -10.04 0.16 -0.32
C GLY A 412 -9.16 -0.49 0.75
N ARG A 413 -7.85 -0.33 0.64
CA ARG A 413 -6.85 -0.90 1.57
C ARG A 413 -7.00 -0.47 3.03
N THR A 414 -7.77 0.59 3.30
CA THR A 414 -8.06 1.12 4.64
C THR A 414 -9.50 0.92 5.08
N SER A 415 -10.29 0.18 4.30
CA SER A 415 -11.65 -0.17 4.69
C SER A 415 -11.67 -1.09 5.92
N HIS A 416 -12.81 -1.14 6.61
CA HIS A 416 -12.99 -2.06 7.74
C HIS A 416 -12.65 -3.51 7.37
N ALA A 417 -13.12 -3.99 6.20
CA ALA A 417 -12.77 -5.32 5.70
C ALA A 417 -11.25 -5.52 5.63
N ALA A 418 -10.53 -4.54 5.08
CA ALA A 418 -9.09 -4.62 4.91
C ALA A 418 -8.34 -4.60 6.25
N ILE A 419 -8.70 -3.67 7.15
CA ILE A 419 -8.04 -3.53 8.45
C ILE A 419 -8.24 -4.81 9.30
N VAL A 420 -9.49 -5.25 9.44
CA VAL A 420 -9.79 -6.42 10.27
C VAL A 420 -9.25 -7.71 9.65
N SER A 421 -9.23 -7.83 8.33
CA SER A 421 -8.60 -8.99 7.66
C SER A 421 -7.12 -9.10 8.00
N ARG A 422 -6.39 -7.98 8.02
CA ARG A 422 -4.97 -7.95 8.45
C ARG A 422 -4.82 -8.34 9.92
N GLU A 423 -5.66 -7.80 10.81
CA GLU A 423 -5.66 -8.12 12.24
C GLU A 423 -5.91 -9.61 12.49
N LEU A 424 -6.78 -10.22 11.72
CA LEU A 424 -7.14 -11.63 11.83
C LEU A 424 -6.18 -12.57 11.09
N GLY A 425 -5.31 -12.05 10.21
CA GLY A 425 -4.48 -12.85 9.32
C GLY A 425 -5.27 -13.59 8.24
N VAL A 426 -6.46 -13.11 7.88
CA VAL A 426 -7.35 -13.71 6.86
C VAL A 426 -7.16 -12.96 5.55
N PRO A 427 -6.81 -13.63 4.43
CA PRO A 427 -6.67 -12.94 3.15
C PRO A 427 -8.00 -12.37 2.70
N ALA A 428 -7.97 -11.16 2.12
CA ALA A 428 -9.17 -10.55 1.56
C ALA A 428 -8.92 -9.91 0.20
N ILE A 429 -9.97 -9.85 -0.61
CA ILE A 429 -10.01 -9.07 -1.85
C ILE A 429 -11.13 -8.04 -1.71
N VAL A 430 -10.79 -6.77 -1.77
CA VAL A 430 -11.75 -5.69 -1.58
C VAL A 430 -11.90 -4.84 -2.84
N GLY A 431 -13.04 -4.15 -2.97
CA GLY A 431 -13.28 -3.25 -4.10
C GLY A 431 -13.50 -3.96 -5.44
N THR A 432 -14.04 -5.16 -5.43
CA THR A 432 -14.27 -5.97 -6.64
C THR A 432 -15.41 -5.45 -7.53
N GLN A 433 -16.26 -4.57 -7.02
CA GLN A 433 -17.44 -3.97 -7.64
C GLN A 433 -18.63 -4.91 -7.83
N ASP A 434 -18.45 -6.19 -8.12
CA ASP A 434 -19.51 -7.11 -8.55
C ASP A 434 -19.41 -8.54 -7.98
N ALA A 435 -18.54 -8.83 -7.04
CA ALA A 435 -18.36 -10.17 -6.46
C ALA A 435 -19.66 -10.77 -5.95
N THR A 436 -20.51 -9.97 -5.28
CA THR A 436 -21.82 -10.42 -4.79
C THR A 436 -22.78 -10.84 -5.90
N SER A 437 -22.59 -10.37 -7.13
CA SER A 437 -23.41 -10.71 -8.29
C SER A 437 -22.83 -11.84 -9.13
N VAL A 438 -21.51 -12.06 -9.07
CA VAL A 438 -20.77 -13.04 -9.90
C VAL A 438 -20.51 -14.35 -9.16
N LEU A 439 -20.29 -14.29 -7.84
CA LEU A 439 -19.96 -15.46 -7.02
C LEU A 439 -21.22 -16.02 -6.36
N ASP A 440 -21.69 -17.17 -6.84
CA ASP A 440 -22.84 -17.86 -6.27
C ASP A 440 -22.49 -18.67 -5.04
N ASP A 441 -23.45 -18.82 -4.10
CA ASP A 441 -23.32 -19.65 -2.91
C ASP A 441 -22.93 -21.09 -3.26
N GLY A 442 -21.97 -21.62 -2.51
CA GLY A 442 -21.47 -22.98 -2.68
C GLY A 442 -20.50 -23.17 -3.84
N ARG A 443 -20.19 -22.12 -4.62
CA ARG A 443 -19.14 -22.17 -5.63
C ARG A 443 -17.79 -22.39 -4.95
N GLU A 444 -17.00 -23.33 -5.45
CA GLU A 444 -15.63 -23.54 -5.00
C GLU A 444 -14.73 -22.51 -5.65
N VAL A 445 -13.91 -21.81 -4.85
CA VAL A 445 -13.00 -20.77 -5.32
C VAL A 445 -11.69 -20.80 -4.57
N THR A 446 -10.66 -20.27 -5.20
CA THR A 446 -9.37 -19.96 -4.57
C THR A 446 -9.13 -18.45 -4.60
N ILE A 447 -8.82 -17.91 -3.46
CA ILE A 447 -8.51 -16.50 -3.24
C ILE A 447 -7.01 -16.35 -3.20
N SER A 448 -6.45 -15.56 -4.10
CA SER A 448 -5.01 -15.28 -4.16
C SER A 448 -4.75 -13.81 -3.93
N CYS A 449 -3.91 -13.52 -2.92
CA CYS A 449 -3.41 -12.18 -2.61
C CYS A 449 -1.87 -12.11 -2.76
N VAL A 450 -1.27 -13.01 -3.56
CA VAL A 450 0.20 -13.13 -3.69
C VAL A 450 0.74 -12.67 -5.05
N GLU A 451 -0.10 -12.15 -5.90
CA GLU A 451 0.26 -11.77 -7.27
C GLU A 451 0.50 -10.26 -7.43
N GLY A 452 0.74 -9.58 -6.33
CA GLY A 452 1.01 -8.15 -6.25
C GLY A 452 -0.13 -7.39 -5.59
N ASP A 453 -0.41 -6.18 -6.07
CA ASP A 453 -1.46 -5.31 -5.51
C ASP A 453 -2.87 -5.77 -5.86
N GLU A 454 -3.01 -6.57 -6.90
CA GLU A 454 -4.27 -7.14 -7.34
C GLU A 454 -4.51 -8.51 -6.71
N GLY A 455 -5.71 -8.71 -6.19
CA GLY A 455 -6.18 -9.98 -5.68
C GLY A 455 -7.11 -10.66 -6.69
N TYR A 456 -6.98 -11.96 -6.81
CA TYR A 456 -7.73 -12.76 -7.79
C TYR A 456 -8.58 -13.83 -7.11
N VAL A 457 -9.82 -13.94 -7.53
CA VAL A 457 -10.70 -15.06 -7.21
C VAL A 457 -10.68 -16.01 -8.40
N TYR A 458 -10.09 -17.17 -8.22
CA TYR A 458 -10.01 -18.23 -9.21
C TYR A 458 -11.16 -19.22 -9.07
N ASP A 459 -11.65 -19.75 -10.20
CA ASP A 459 -12.64 -20.82 -10.21
C ASP A 459 -12.04 -22.15 -9.73
N GLY A 460 -12.71 -22.82 -8.81
CA GLY A 460 -12.29 -24.08 -8.24
C GLY A 460 -11.26 -23.98 -7.11
N ILE A 461 -10.95 -25.13 -6.55
CA ILE A 461 -9.91 -25.29 -5.53
C ILE A 461 -8.59 -25.59 -6.22
N LEU A 462 -7.72 -24.58 -6.26
CA LEU A 462 -6.37 -24.71 -6.81
C LEU A 462 -5.40 -25.21 -5.74
N SER A 463 -4.37 -25.95 -6.17
CA SER A 463 -3.27 -26.31 -5.28
C SER A 463 -2.31 -25.14 -5.08
N TYR A 464 -1.88 -24.98 -3.84
CA TYR A 464 -0.89 -23.98 -3.45
C TYR A 464 0.03 -24.52 -2.37
N SER A 465 1.24 -23.99 -2.30
CA SER A 465 2.23 -24.32 -1.29
C SER A 465 2.42 -23.15 -0.32
N VAL A 466 2.78 -23.51 0.92
CA VAL A 466 3.09 -22.54 1.99
C VAL A 466 4.45 -22.89 2.55
N GLU A 467 5.37 -21.93 2.59
CA GLU A 467 6.72 -22.09 3.11
C GLU A 467 7.01 -21.05 4.19
N ASP A 468 7.57 -21.50 5.30
CA ASP A 468 8.08 -20.62 6.37
C ASP A 468 9.57 -20.40 6.15
N LEU A 469 9.97 -19.16 5.87
CA LEU A 469 11.36 -18.78 5.65
C LEU A 469 11.96 -18.22 6.94
N ASP A 470 13.08 -18.82 7.39
CA ASP A 470 13.86 -18.33 8.55
C ASP A 470 14.86 -17.28 8.07
N LEU A 471 14.70 -16.04 8.49
CA LEU A 471 15.55 -14.90 8.14
C LEU A 471 16.66 -14.63 9.17
N ASP A 472 16.63 -15.28 10.35
CA ASP A 472 17.56 -14.97 11.45
C ASP A 472 18.95 -15.60 11.29
N ASN A 473 19.09 -16.67 10.49
CA ASN A 473 20.29 -17.49 10.40
C ASN A 473 20.96 -17.48 9.02
N VAL A 474 20.79 -16.40 8.25
CA VAL A 474 21.35 -16.30 6.89
C VAL A 474 22.86 -16.01 6.94
N PRO A 475 23.71 -16.78 6.22
CA PRO A 475 25.15 -16.55 6.20
C PRO A 475 25.51 -15.28 5.41
N GLU A 476 26.51 -14.54 5.92
CA GLU A 476 27.11 -13.45 5.15
C GLU A 476 27.98 -14.00 4.01
N THR A 477 27.90 -13.34 2.84
CA THR A 477 28.68 -13.69 1.64
C THR A 477 29.49 -12.50 1.12
N ARG A 478 30.62 -12.77 0.47
CA ARG A 478 31.43 -11.76 -0.24
C ARG A 478 30.82 -11.43 -1.62
N THR A 479 30.38 -12.47 -2.33
CA THR A 479 29.61 -12.34 -3.56
C THR A 479 28.22 -11.81 -3.20
N ARG A 480 27.83 -10.69 -3.77
CA ARG A 480 26.53 -10.10 -3.47
C ARG A 480 25.40 -10.98 -4.04
N VAL A 481 24.50 -11.42 -3.19
CA VAL A 481 23.28 -12.08 -3.64
C VAL A 481 22.22 -10.98 -3.77
N MET A 482 21.68 -10.84 -4.98
CA MET A 482 20.70 -9.81 -5.35
C MET A 482 19.41 -10.46 -5.85
N MET A 483 18.37 -9.63 -6.05
CA MET A 483 17.09 -10.13 -6.57
C MET A 483 16.85 -9.72 -8.03
N ASN A 484 16.05 -10.52 -8.73
CA ASN A 484 15.43 -10.17 -10.01
C ASN A 484 13.97 -9.80 -9.75
N ILE A 485 13.59 -8.57 -10.07
CA ILE A 485 12.25 -8.04 -9.83
C ILE A 485 11.69 -7.44 -11.13
N GLY A 486 10.42 -7.71 -11.42
CA GLY A 486 9.70 -7.08 -12.53
C GLY A 486 8.52 -6.26 -12.05
N ASN A 487 7.84 -6.72 -11.00
CA ASN A 487 6.67 -6.08 -10.41
C ASN A 487 7.07 -5.22 -9.20
N PRO A 488 6.69 -3.92 -9.14
CA PRO A 488 6.95 -3.06 -7.98
C PRO A 488 6.37 -3.59 -6.67
N ALA A 489 5.16 -4.15 -6.69
CA ALA A 489 4.55 -4.73 -5.51
C ALA A 489 5.36 -5.91 -4.95
N ALA A 490 5.92 -6.75 -5.84
CA ALA A 490 6.84 -7.81 -5.43
C ALA A 490 8.10 -7.26 -4.75
N ALA A 491 8.61 -6.10 -5.17
CA ALA A 491 9.74 -5.47 -4.51
C ALA A 491 9.42 -5.12 -3.04
N MET A 492 8.22 -4.59 -2.78
CA MET A 492 7.75 -4.30 -1.43
C MET A 492 7.45 -5.57 -0.63
N GLN A 493 6.96 -6.63 -1.27
CA GLN A 493 6.72 -7.92 -0.61
C GLN A 493 8.01 -8.54 -0.08
N TRP A 494 9.08 -8.48 -0.88
CA TRP A 494 10.34 -9.16 -0.61
C TRP A 494 11.40 -8.27 0.09
N TRP A 495 11.01 -7.09 0.62
CA TRP A 495 11.95 -6.15 1.22
C TRP A 495 12.76 -6.72 2.40
N ARG A 496 12.19 -7.71 3.11
CA ARG A 496 12.84 -8.37 4.26
C ARG A 496 13.89 -9.40 3.88
N LEU A 497 13.95 -9.83 2.60
CA LEU A 497 14.97 -10.80 2.21
C LEU A 497 16.38 -10.22 2.38
N PRO A 498 17.32 -11.02 2.85
CA PRO A 498 18.70 -10.59 3.08
C PRO A 498 19.48 -10.48 1.75
N ALA A 499 18.95 -9.68 0.84
CA ALA A 499 19.55 -9.41 -0.46
C ALA A 499 20.37 -8.12 -0.43
N HIS A 500 21.40 -8.06 -1.28
CA HIS A 500 22.27 -6.89 -1.44
C HIS A 500 21.79 -6.00 -2.59
N GLY A 501 20.47 -5.82 -2.69
CA GLY A 501 19.82 -5.00 -3.70
C GLY A 501 19.16 -5.81 -4.83
N ILE A 502 18.84 -5.12 -5.91
CA ILE A 502 18.17 -5.69 -7.10
C ILE A 502 19.11 -5.61 -8.29
N GLY A 503 19.53 -6.78 -8.79
CA GLY A 503 20.47 -6.87 -9.91
C GLY A 503 19.79 -6.83 -11.27
N LEU A 504 18.46 -6.99 -11.31
CA LEU A 504 17.64 -6.78 -12.50
C LEU A 504 16.25 -6.30 -12.12
N ALA A 505 15.96 -5.04 -12.39
CA ALA A 505 14.60 -4.51 -12.42
C ALA A 505 14.14 -4.39 -13.89
N ARG A 506 13.04 -5.06 -14.24
CA ARG A 506 12.49 -5.11 -15.59
C ARG A 506 11.36 -4.10 -15.74
N VAL A 507 11.56 -3.06 -16.55
CA VAL A 507 10.54 -2.04 -16.79
C VAL A 507 9.41 -2.49 -17.71
N GLU A 508 9.58 -3.61 -18.41
CA GLU A 508 8.58 -4.18 -19.32
C GLU A 508 7.25 -4.48 -18.59
N TYR A 509 7.32 -4.90 -17.33
CA TYR A 509 6.11 -5.08 -16.52
C TYR A 509 5.32 -3.76 -16.39
N LEU A 510 6.00 -2.65 -16.10
CA LEU A 510 5.37 -1.34 -15.99
C LEU A 510 4.73 -0.90 -17.30
N VAL A 511 5.42 -1.15 -18.43
CA VAL A 511 4.88 -0.78 -19.74
C VAL A 511 3.67 -1.64 -20.11
N ASN A 512 3.71 -2.96 -19.86
CA ASN A 512 2.62 -3.87 -20.23
C ASN A 512 1.39 -3.74 -19.32
N ASN A 513 1.59 -3.62 -18.01
CA ASN A 513 0.50 -3.76 -17.04
C ASN A 513 0.02 -2.41 -16.49
N VAL A 514 0.89 -1.41 -16.41
CA VAL A 514 0.54 -0.10 -15.85
C VAL A 514 0.30 0.92 -16.97
N ILE A 515 1.26 1.10 -17.85
CA ILE A 515 1.18 2.11 -18.95
C ILE A 515 0.28 1.63 -20.09
N GLN A 516 0.37 0.37 -20.47
CA GLN A 516 -0.45 -0.35 -21.46
C GLN A 516 -0.43 0.19 -22.89
N ALA A 517 0.08 1.38 -23.13
CA ALA A 517 0.11 2.04 -24.43
C ALA A 517 1.53 2.12 -24.98
N HIS A 518 1.65 1.98 -26.30
CA HIS A 518 2.92 2.18 -26.98
C HIS A 518 3.42 3.62 -26.79
N PRO A 519 4.69 3.87 -26.44
CA PRO A 519 5.18 5.22 -26.14
C PRO A 519 4.97 6.21 -27.28
N LEU A 520 5.16 5.77 -28.55
CA LEU A 520 4.88 6.63 -29.71
C LEU A 520 3.38 6.88 -29.94
N ALA A 521 2.51 5.98 -29.51
CA ALA A 521 1.06 6.22 -29.56
C ALA A 521 0.62 7.31 -28.57
N LEU A 522 1.28 7.39 -27.43
CA LEU A 522 1.08 8.49 -26.48
C LEU A 522 1.57 9.84 -27.03
N LEU A 523 2.69 9.83 -27.78
CA LEU A 523 3.25 11.03 -28.40
C LEU A 523 2.45 11.48 -29.65
N HIS A 524 1.94 10.52 -30.42
CA HIS A 524 1.26 10.75 -31.70
C HIS A 524 -0.15 10.12 -31.74
N PRO A 525 -1.06 10.51 -30.84
CA PRO A 525 -2.40 9.90 -30.74
C PRO A 525 -3.28 10.15 -31.99
N ASP A 526 -2.89 11.07 -32.86
CA ASP A 526 -3.54 11.34 -34.14
C ASP A 526 -3.22 10.29 -35.22
N GLN A 527 -2.21 9.46 -35.01
CA GLN A 527 -1.80 8.41 -35.96
C GLN A 527 -2.42 7.04 -35.68
N VAL A 528 -2.99 6.83 -34.49
CA VAL A 528 -3.61 5.56 -34.12
C VAL A 528 -5.10 5.53 -34.49
N SER A 529 -5.74 4.35 -34.34
CA SER A 529 -7.18 4.20 -34.57
C SER A 529 -8.01 5.04 -33.59
N ASP A 530 -9.25 5.34 -33.95
CA ASP A 530 -10.15 6.09 -33.06
C ASP A 530 -10.43 5.33 -31.77
N ASP A 531 -10.49 4.00 -31.81
CA ASP A 531 -10.68 3.14 -30.65
C ASP A 531 -9.44 3.18 -29.72
N ASP A 532 -8.24 3.07 -30.27
CA ASP A 532 -7.01 3.18 -29.47
C ASP A 532 -6.84 4.58 -28.88
N ARG A 533 -7.23 5.61 -29.65
CA ARG A 533 -7.21 6.99 -29.14
C ARG A 533 -8.14 7.17 -27.92
N ALA A 534 -9.35 6.64 -28.01
CA ALA A 534 -10.31 6.71 -26.89
C ALA A 534 -9.77 6.00 -25.64
N ARG A 535 -9.11 4.84 -25.82
CA ARG A 535 -8.46 4.12 -24.72
C ARG A 535 -7.28 4.90 -24.14
N ILE A 536 -6.48 5.56 -24.97
CA ILE A 536 -5.38 6.43 -24.51
C ILE A 536 -5.94 7.60 -23.70
N GLU A 537 -7.00 8.26 -24.17
CA GLU A 537 -7.65 9.36 -23.46
C GLU A 537 -8.19 8.92 -22.09
N GLU A 538 -8.72 7.70 -21.99
CA GLU A 538 -9.17 7.12 -20.73
C GLU A 538 -7.98 6.85 -19.77
N LEU A 539 -6.93 6.19 -20.24
CA LEU A 539 -5.73 5.88 -19.45
C LEU A 539 -5.01 7.13 -18.95
N THR A 540 -4.95 8.17 -19.76
CA THR A 540 -4.21 9.39 -19.44
C THR A 540 -5.04 10.45 -18.73
N ALA A 541 -6.31 10.13 -18.44
CA ALA A 541 -7.21 11.03 -17.72
C ALA A 541 -6.61 11.43 -16.36
N GLY A 542 -6.67 12.72 -16.05
CA GLY A 542 -6.09 13.26 -14.80
C GLY A 542 -4.59 13.63 -14.87
N HIS A 543 -3.89 13.31 -15.96
CA HIS A 543 -2.51 13.73 -16.18
C HIS A 543 -2.44 15.00 -17.05
N ALA A 544 -1.38 15.77 -16.90
CA ALA A 544 -1.19 17.02 -17.64
C ALA A 544 -1.04 16.81 -19.16
N SER A 545 -0.49 15.66 -19.56
CA SER A 545 -0.36 15.21 -20.95
C SER A 545 -0.12 13.70 -20.99
N ASN A 546 -0.26 13.09 -22.16
CA ASN A 546 0.07 11.68 -22.37
C ASN A 546 1.55 11.37 -22.09
N GLU A 547 2.45 12.31 -22.40
CA GLU A 547 3.88 12.20 -22.07
C GLU A 547 4.09 12.17 -20.57
N GLU A 548 3.40 13.04 -19.84
CA GLU A 548 3.50 13.11 -18.39
C GLU A 548 2.95 11.85 -17.74
N TYR A 549 1.88 11.27 -18.26
CA TYR A 549 1.37 9.96 -17.84
C TYR A 549 2.47 8.89 -17.92
N PHE A 550 3.12 8.73 -19.07
CA PHE A 550 4.19 7.74 -19.24
C PHE A 550 5.34 7.95 -18.26
N VAL A 551 5.82 9.18 -18.18
CA VAL A 551 6.97 9.53 -17.32
C VAL A 551 6.63 9.33 -15.85
N ASP A 552 5.44 9.72 -15.43
CA ASP A 552 4.98 9.60 -14.04
C ASP A 552 4.81 8.14 -13.63
N GLN A 553 4.10 7.35 -14.41
CA GLN A 553 3.86 5.92 -14.12
C GLN A 553 5.16 5.12 -14.08
N MET A 554 6.05 5.33 -15.06
CA MET A 554 7.34 4.65 -15.09
C MET A 554 8.23 5.08 -13.92
N ALA A 555 8.30 6.39 -13.63
CA ALA A 555 9.12 6.90 -12.53
C ALA A 555 8.65 6.37 -11.17
N ARG A 556 7.33 6.33 -10.94
CA ARG A 556 6.78 5.79 -9.70
C ARG A 556 7.07 4.30 -9.54
N GLY A 557 6.80 3.49 -10.55
CA GLY A 557 7.08 2.06 -10.48
C GLY A 557 8.56 1.76 -10.21
N ILE A 558 9.49 2.48 -10.88
CA ILE A 558 10.92 2.37 -10.59
C ILE A 558 11.22 2.89 -9.17
N GLY A 559 10.56 3.98 -8.75
CA GLY A 559 10.70 4.56 -7.41
C GLY A 559 10.34 3.59 -6.29
N VAL A 560 9.24 2.84 -6.44
CA VAL A 560 8.85 1.77 -5.50
C VAL A 560 9.94 0.70 -5.40
N ILE A 561 10.43 0.22 -6.56
CA ILE A 561 11.51 -0.79 -6.60
C ILE A 561 12.79 -0.24 -5.94
N ALA A 562 13.14 1.01 -6.21
CA ALA A 562 14.33 1.64 -5.64
C ALA A 562 14.22 1.87 -4.13
N ALA A 563 13.03 2.26 -3.65
CA ALA A 563 12.74 2.50 -2.24
C ALA A 563 12.84 1.21 -1.41
N SER A 564 12.36 0.08 -1.94
CA SER A 564 12.33 -1.20 -1.22
C SER A 564 13.72 -1.70 -0.79
N GLN A 565 14.78 -1.25 -1.46
CA GLN A 565 16.16 -1.71 -1.23
C GLN A 565 17.13 -0.58 -0.88
N TYR A 566 16.68 0.68 -0.84
CA TYR A 566 17.59 1.79 -0.53
C TYR A 566 18.28 1.58 0.84
N PRO A 567 19.62 1.79 0.97
CA PRO A 567 20.55 2.34 -0.03
C PRO A 567 21.22 1.32 -0.97
N GLU A 568 20.86 0.05 -0.92
CA GLU A 568 21.44 -0.98 -1.78
C GLU A 568 21.14 -0.72 -3.27
N PRO A 569 22.03 -1.14 -4.19
CA PRO A 569 21.89 -0.82 -5.61
C PRO A 569 20.69 -1.50 -6.25
N VAL A 570 20.06 -0.79 -7.17
CA VAL A 570 18.98 -1.29 -8.01
C VAL A 570 19.34 -1.07 -9.48
N VAL A 571 19.58 -2.18 -10.19
CA VAL A 571 19.96 -2.14 -11.62
C VAL A 571 18.70 -2.19 -12.47
N VAL A 572 18.32 -1.05 -13.03
CA VAL A 572 17.15 -0.90 -13.90
C VAL A 572 17.55 -1.12 -15.34
N ARG A 573 17.05 -2.17 -15.96
CA ARG A 573 17.25 -2.43 -17.36
C ARG A 573 16.31 -1.55 -18.19
N LEU A 574 16.86 -0.82 -19.16
CA LEU A 574 16.09 -0.14 -20.18
C LEU A 574 15.20 -1.14 -20.93
N SER A 575 14.07 -0.66 -21.45
CA SER A 575 13.07 -1.52 -22.09
C SER A 575 13.62 -2.36 -23.24
N ASP A 576 13.49 -3.67 -23.17
CA ASP A 576 14.02 -4.63 -24.16
C ASP A 576 12.90 -5.38 -24.89
N PHE A 577 11.88 -4.65 -25.29
CA PHE A 577 10.79 -5.23 -26.09
C PHE A 577 11.23 -5.55 -27.51
N LYS A 578 10.72 -6.64 -28.00
CA LYS A 578 10.76 -7.00 -29.42
C LYS A 578 9.62 -6.28 -30.16
N THR A 579 9.72 -6.18 -31.47
CA THR A 579 8.70 -5.55 -32.33
C THR A 579 7.32 -6.14 -32.15
N ASN A 580 7.19 -7.46 -32.06
CA ASN A 580 5.92 -8.15 -31.82
C ASN A 580 5.32 -7.87 -30.42
N GLU A 581 6.14 -7.67 -29.41
CA GLU A 581 5.71 -7.33 -28.05
C GLU A 581 5.20 -5.88 -28.00
N TYR A 582 5.96 -4.93 -28.55
CA TYR A 582 5.51 -3.54 -28.67
C TYR A 582 4.26 -3.37 -29.56
N ALA A 583 4.13 -4.18 -30.62
CA ALA A 583 2.95 -4.17 -31.48
C ALA A 583 1.66 -4.59 -30.71
N GLY A 584 1.79 -5.35 -29.63
CA GLY A 584 0.69 -5.79 -28.77
C GLY A 584 0.14 -4.70 -27.86
N LEU A 585 0.87 -3.60 -27.63
CA LEU A 585 0.42 -2.46 -26.83
C LEU A 585 -0.62 -1.62 -27.58
N ILE A 586 -1.42 -0.85 -26.84
CA ILE A 586 -2.42 0.07 -27.42
C ILE A 586 -1.72 1.01 -28.42
N GLY A 587 -2.19 1.00 -29.65
CA GLY A 587 -1.66 1.77 -30.77
C GLY A 587 -0.33 1.27 -31.36
N GLY A 588 0.26 0.16 -30.82
CA GLY A 588 1.60 -0.32 -31.21
C GLY A 588 1.71 -0.80 -32.65
N THR A 589 0.68 -1.40 -33.20
CA THR A 589 0.68 -1.93 -34.59
C THR A 589 0.96 -0.90 -35.67
N VAL A 590 0.80 0.39 -35.36
CA VAL A 590 1.06 1.48 -36.32
C VAL A 590 2.56 1.79 -36.42
N PHE A 591 3.31 1.61 -35.32
CA PHE A 591 4.69 2.05 -35.20
C PHE A 591 5.71 0.93 -35.34
N GLU A 592 5.27 -0.32 -35.19
CA GLU A 592 6.17 -1.47 -35.21
C GLU A 592 6.24 -2.14 -36.58
N PRO A 593 7.47 -2.41 -37.09
CA PRO A 593 7.65 -3.13 -38.34
C PRO A 593 7.35 -4.63 -38.14
N ASP A 594 6.95 -5.30 -39.21
CA ASP A 594 6.86 -6.77 -39.25
C ASP A 594 8.24 -7.37 -39.53
N GLU A 595 8.77 -8.12 -38.55
CA GLU A 595 10.10 -8.75 -38.64
C GLU A 595 10.00 -10.28 -38.69
N GLU A 596 10.79 -10.90 -39.59
CA GLU A 596 10.88 -12.36 -39.69
C GLU A 596 11.44 -13.01 -38.42
N ASN A 597 12.33 -12.30 -37.70
CA ASN A 597 12.93 -12.78 -36.46
C ASN A 597 13.11 -11.66 -35.44
N PRO A 598 12.06 -11.29 -34.67
CA PRO A 598 12.13 -10.23 -33.68
C PRO A 598 13.21 -10.43 -32.62
N MET A 599 13.61 -11.67 -32.33
CA MET A 599 14.67 -11.97 -31.36
C MET A 599 16.04 -11.41 -31.77
N LEU A 600 16.33 -11.35 -33.07
CA LEU A 600 17.58 -10.83 -33.63
C LEU A 600 17.42 -9.47 -34.32
N GLY A 601 16.20 -8.95 -34.28
CA GLY A 601 15.78 -7.77 -34.99
C GLY A 601 16.07 -6.45 -34.29
N TRP A 602 15.16 -5.51 -34.46
CA TRP A 602 15.22 -4.15 -33.94
C TRP A 602 14.75 -4.13 -32.47
N ARG A 603 15.69 -4.39 -31.55
CA ARG A 603 15.46 -4.41 -30.10
C ARG A 603 16.65 -3.84 -29.31
N GLY A 604 16.44 -3.48 -28.07
CA GLY A 604 17.46 -2.96 -27.15
C GLY A 604 18.17 -1.72 -27.70
N ALA A 605 19.48 -1.65 -27.56
CA ALA A 605 20.31 -0.50 -27.89
C ALA A 605 20.01 0.10 -29.27
N SER A 606 19.76 -0.71 -30.29
CA SER A 606 19.52 -0.23 -31.68
C SER A 606 18.22 0.61 -31.80
N ARG A 607 17.25 0.47 -30.93
CA ARG A 607 16.05 1.27 -30.90
C ARG A 607 16.32 2.68 -30.39
N TYR A 608 17.07 2.81 -29.33
CA TYR A 608 17.18 4.02 -28.54
C TYR A 608 17.78 5.21 -29.31
N TYR A 609 18.63 4.93 -30.26
CA TYR A 609 19.23 5.93 -31.14
C TYR A 609 18.64 5.97 -32.58
N SER A 610 17.61 5.14 -32.84
CA SER A 610 16.93 5.18 -34.15
C SER A 610 16.03 6.41 -34.24
N ASP A 611 16.02 7.05 -35.44
CA ASP A 611 15.12 8.16 -35.73
C ASP A 611 13.63 7.76 -35.53
N ASP A 612 13.30 6.48 -35.69
CA ASP A 612 11.95 5.97 -35.57
C ASP A 612 11.49 5.76 -34.10
N TYR A 613 12.41 5.80 -33.10
CA TYR A 613 12.07 5.52 -31.70
C TYR A 613 12.70 6.50 -30.70
N ALA A 614 13.64 7.35 -31.11
CA ALA A 614 14.38 8.22 -30.19
C ALA A 614 13.47 9.13 -29.33
N GLU A 615 12.33 9.58 -29.88
CA GLU A 615 11.35 10.39 -29.12
C GLU A 615 10.70 9.58 -27.99
N ALA A 616 10.37 8.31 -28.21
CA ALA A 616 9.84 7.42 -27.20
C ALA A 616 10.88 7.11 -26.12
N PHE A 617 12.13 6.87 -26.52
CA PHE A 617 13.23 6.63 -25.59
C PHE A 617 13.51 7.86 -24.69
N ALA A 618 13.27 9.06 -25.18
CA ALA A 618 13.37 10.28 -24.39
C ALA A 618 12.41 10.28 -23.18
N LEU A 619 11.23 9.66 -23.27
CA LEU A 619 10.29 9.53 -22.15
C LEU A 619 10.86 8.63 -21.05
N GLU A 620 11.49 7.51 -21.45
CA GLU A 620 12.14 6.58 -20.50
C GLU A 620 13.32 7.24 -19.79
N CYS A 621 14.15 7.99 -20.53
CA CYS A 621 15.23 8.78 -19.93
C CYS A 621 14.72 9.84 -18.95
N ARG A 622 13.61 10.52 -19.28
CA ARG A 622 12.98 11.49 -18.38
C ARG A 622 12.46 10.84 -17.10
N ALA A 623 11.87 9.65 -17.21
CA ALA A 623 11.40 8.90 -16.05
C ALA A 623 12.55 8.54 -15.11
N LEU A 624 13.63 7.98 -15.63
CA LEU A 624 14.84 7.65 -14.85
C LEU A 624 15.51 8.89 -14.24
N SER A 625 15.53 10.01 -14.96
CA SER A 625 16.02 11.28 -14.43
C SER A 625 15.15 11.75 -13.25
N ARG A 626 13.81 11.67 -13.36
CA ARG A 626 12.87 11.98 -12.27
C ARG A 626 13.13 11.14 -11.05
N VAL A 627 13.30 9.83 -11.20
CA VAL A 627 13.61 8.91 -10.10
C VAL A 627 14.87 9.34 -9.36
N ARG A 628 15.94 9.66 -10.09
CA ARG A 628 17.23 9.97 -9.46
C ARG A 628 17.31 11.39 -8.90
N VAL A 629 16.75 12.37 -9.63
CA VAL A 629 16.94 13.80 -9.33
C VAL A 629 15.77 14.34 -8.49
N ASP A 630 14.53 14.13 -8.94
CA ASP A 630 13.37 14.74 -8.30
C ASP A 630 12.91 13.91 -7.09
N MET A 631 12.93 12.57 -7.19
CA MET A 631 12.55 11.68 -6.10
C MET A 631 13.71 11.37 -5.16
N GLY A 632 14.98 11.42 -5.63
CA GLY A 632 16.20 11.27 -4.82
C GLY A 632 16.82 9.88 -4.79
N PHE A 633 16.33 8.91 -5.57
CA PHE A 633 16.84 7.52 -5.55
C PHE A 633 18.14 7.36 -6.35
N THR A 634 19.25 7.80 -5.78
CA THR A 634 20.58 7.71 -6.39
C THR A 634 21.15 6.29 -6.47
N ASN A 635 20.53 5.33 -5.75
CA ASN A 635 20.87 3.91 -5.81
C ASN A 635 20.46 3.22 -7.13
N VAL A 636 19.72 3.89 -8.00
CA VAL A 636 19.36 3.37 -9.34
C VAL A 636 20.55 3.42 -10.27
N ILE A 637 20.92 2.25 -10.82
CA ILE A 637 21.93 2.04 -11.87
C ILE A 637 21.15 1.73 -13.14
N VAL A 638 21.54 2.33 -14.27
CA VAL A 638 20.90 2.06 -15.56
C VAL A 638 21.65 1.00 -16.34
N MET A 639 20.95 0.03 -16.92
CA MET A 639 21.54 -1.05 -17.71
C MET A 639 21.00 -1.06 -19.14
N VAL A 640 21.91 -1.03 -20.10
CA VAL A 640 21.63 -1.06 -21.53
C VAL A 640 21.54 -2.52 -22.03
N PRO A 641 20.37 -2.98 -22.49
CA PRO A 641 20.22 -4.34 -23.05
C PRO A 641 20.62 -4.40 -24.53
N PHE A 642 20.96 -5.57 -24.97
CA PHE A 642 21.14 -5.99 -26.36
C PHE A 642 22.00 -5.01 -27.19
N CYS A 643 23.12 -4.58 -26.59
CA CYS A 643 24.08 -3.66 -27.23
C CYS A 643 25.12 -4.48 -28.00
N ARG A 644 25.07 -4.45 -29.32
CA ARG A 644 25.83 -5.34 -30.24
C ARG A 644 27.28 -4.95 -30.41
N THR A 645 27.56 -3.65 -30.47
CA THR A 645 28.89 -3.14 -30.75
C THR A 645 29.28 -1.94 -29.87
N PRO A 646 30.58 -1.66 -29.69
CA PRO A 646 31.02 -0.46 -29.01
C PRO A 646 30.51 0.86 -29.62
N GLU A 647 30.28 0.91 -30.93
CA GLU A 647 29.73 2.07 -31.63
C GLU A 647 28.24 2.28 -31.30
N GLU A 648 27.45 1.19 -31.11
CA GLU A 648 26.10 1.28 -30.59
C GLU A 648 26.10 1.86 -29.19
N ALA A 649 27.02 1.39 -28.33
CA ALA A 649 27.17 1.90 -26.97
C ALA A 649 27.43 3.41 -26.96
N ASP A 650 28.35 3.90 -27.81
CA ASP A 650 28.64 5.32 -27.93
C ASP A 650 27.36 6.14 -28.28
N ARG A 651 26.56 5.65 -29.23
CA ARG A 651 25.31 6.32 -29.65
C ARG A 651 24.25 6.34 -28.54
N VAL A 652 24.05 5.21 -27.85
CA VAL A 652 23.06 5.14 -26.74
C VAL A 652 23.45 6.06 -25.60
N LEU A 653 24.73 6.05 -25.19
CA LEU A 653 25.24 6.93 -24.15
C LEU A 653 25.10 8.41 -24.52
N GLU A 654 25.32 8.76 -25.81
CA GLU A 654 25.10 10.13 -26.30
C GLU A 654 23.63 10.56 -26.21
N VAL A 655 22.69 9.67 -26.61
CA VAL A 655 21.25 9.95 -26.48
C VAL A 655 20.83 10.07 -25.02
N MET A 656 21.27 9.16 -24.16
CA MET A 656 21.00 9.23 -22.72
C MET A 656 21.50 10.55 -22.12
N ALA A 657 22.73 10.94 -22.42
CA ALA A 657 23.33 12.19 -21.94
C ALA A 657 22.55 13.42 -22.42
N SER A 658 22.05 13.42 -23.67
CA SER A 658 21.22 14.51 -24.23
C SER A 658 19.90 14.69 -23.47
N HIS A 659 19.41 13.64 -22.79
CA HIS A 659 18.22 13.65 -21.97
C HIS A 659 18.50 13.66 -20.46
N GLY A 660 19.73 14.04 -20.06
CA GLY A 660 20.09 14.25 -18.66
C GLY A 660 20.67 13.04 -17.92
N LEU A 661 20.74 11.86 -18.55
CA LEU A 661 21.34 10.65 -18.00
C LEU A 661 22.79 10.50 -18.47
N GLU A 662 23.67 11.36 -17.98
CA GLU A 662 25.10 11.33 -18.33
C GLU A 662 25.87 10.45 -17.35
N ARG A 663 26.57 9.43 -17.87
CA ARG A 663 27.40 8.51 -17.06
C ARG A 663 28.41 9.28 -16.22
N GLY A 664 28.49 8.98 -14.93
CA GLY A 664 29.36 9.62 -13.94
C GLY A 664 28.84 10.94 -13.39
N ARG A 665 27.80 11.54 -13.98
CA ARG A 665 27.15 12.72 -13.42
C ARG A 665 26.20 12.30 -12.30
N ASP A 666 26.22 13.02 -11.18
CA ASP A 666 25.42 12.70 -10.00
C ASP A 666 25.56 11.22 -9.57
N GLU A 667 26.78 10.67 -9.70
CA GLU A 667 27.16 9.29 -9.42
C GLU A 667 26.39 8.24 -10.25
N LEU A 668 25.81 8.62 -11.39
CA LEU A 668 25.12 7.68 -12.27
C LEU A 668 26.10 6.65 -12.83
N GLN A 669 25.88 5.40 -12.50
CA GLN A 669 26.53 4.25 -13.14
C GLN A 669 25.66 3.74 -14.28
N VAL A 670 26.33 3.32 -15.36
CA VAL A 670 25.67 2.70 -16.51
C VAL A 670 26.33 1.35 -16.78
N TYR A 671 25.54 0.29 -16.71
CA TYR A 671 25.96 -1.07 -17.03
C TYR A 671 25.51 -1.48 -18.43
N VAL A 672 26.13 -2.50 -18.98
CA VAL A 672 25.67 -3.19 -20.19
C VAL A 672 25.25 -4.62 -19.87
N MET A 673 24.17 -5.09 -20.45
CA MET A 673 23.81 -6.49 -20.38
C MET A 673 24.71 -7.29 -21.35
N ALA A 674 25.52 -8.17 -20.78
CA ALA A 674 26.40 -9.05 -21.54
C ALA A 674 25.64 -10.32 -21.94
N GLU A 675 24.97 -10.26 -23.05
CA GLU A 675 24.06 -11.33 -23.52
C GLU A 675 24.27 -11.70 -25.00
N ILE A 676 25.22 -11.02 -25.63
CA ILE A 676 25.62 -11.26 -27.02
C ILE A 676 27.09 -11.71 -27.04
N PRO A 677 27.50 -12.74 -27.80
CA PRO A 677 28.90 -13.14 -27.87
C PRO A 677 29.88 -12.01 -28.20
N SER A 678 29.46 -10.97 -28.92
CA SER A 678 30.28 -9.80 -29.21
C SER A 678 30.65 -9.00 -27.97
N ASN A 679 29.78 -8.96 -26.94
CA ASN A 679 30.07 -8.28 -25.68
C ASN A 679 31.28 -8.91 -24.97
N ILE A 680 31.44 -10.23 -25.08
CA ILE A 680 32.53 -10.98 -24.49
C ILE A 680 33.78 -10.83 -25.30
N LEU A 681 33.69 -10.92 -26.64
CA LEU A 681 34.83 -10.84 -27.55
C LEU A 681 35.44 -9.43 -27.64
N GLN A 682 34.63 -8.40 -27.35
CA GLN A 682 35.03 -6.99 -27.33
C GLN A 682 34.92 -6.40 -25.91
N ALA A 683 35.07 -7.21 -24.88
CA ALA A 683 34.85 -6.77 -23.49
C ALA A 683 35.77 -5.61 -23.09
N ASP A 684 36.99 -5.56 -23.59
CA ASP A 684 37.94 -4.45 -23.38
C ASP A 684 37.38 -3.11 -23.84
N GLU A 685 36.78 -3.08 -25.02
CA GLU A 685 36.20 -1.87 -25.64
C GLU A 685 34.89 -1.46 -24.90
N PHE A 686 34.12 -2.42 -24.43
CA PHE A 686 32.94 -2.16 -23.61
C PHE A 686 33.30 -1.64 -22.21
N CYS A 687 34.42 -2.10 -21.61
CA CYS A 687 34.92 -1.58 -20.32
C CYS A 687 35.23 -0.08 -20.36
N ASP A 688 35.60 0.48 -21.50
CA ASP A 688 35.85 1.93 -21.65
C ASP A 688 34.54 2.75 -21.56
N ARG A 689 33.40 2.15 -21.86
CA ARG A 689 32.09 2.80 -22.02
C ARG A 689 31.17 2.60 -20.84
N PHE A 690 31.28 1.47 -20.16
CA PHE A 690 30.39 1.06 -19.08
C PHE A 690 31.11 0.91 -17.75
N ASP A 691 30.39 1.04 -16.64
CA ASP A 691 30.89 0.87 -15.29
C ASP A 691 30.85 -0.59 -14.84
N GLY A 692 30.02 -1.41 -15.49
CA GLY A 692 29.89 -2.83 -15.21
C GLY A 692 29.13 -3.59 -16.26
N PHE A 693 29.10 -4.89 -16.05
CA PHE A 693 28.38 -5.87 -16.86
C PHE A 693 27.39 -6.64 -16.00
N SER A 694 26.24 -6.95 -16.57
CA SER A 694 25.32 -7.96 -16.02
C SER A 694 25.09 -9.03 -17.08
N ILE A 695 25.41 -10.27 -16.76
CA ILE A 695 25.34 -11.39 -17.71
C ILE A 695 23.88 -11.80 -17.86
N GLY A 696 23.32 -11.60 -19.06
CA GLY A 696 22.03 -12.15 -19.48
C GLY A 696 22.20 -13.59 -20.01
N SER A 697 22.28 -14.57 -19.11
CA SER A 697 22.66 -15.94 -19.48
C SER A 697 21.70 -16.61 -20.46
N ASN A 698 20.42 -16.24 -20.44
CA ASN A 698 19.41 -16.77 -21.35
C ASN A 698 19.75 -16.44 -22.82
N ASP A 699 19.85 -15.14 -23.16
CA ASP A 699 20.18 -14.70 -24.51
C ASP A 699 21.63 -15.10 -24.89
N LEU A 700 22.57 -15.04 -23.94
CA LEU A 700 23.93 -15.50 -24.18
C LEU A 700 23.97 -16.98 -24.55
N THR A 701 23.21 -17.84 -23.88
CA THR A 701 23.09 -19.27 -24.19
C THR A 701 22.47 -19.50 -25.56
N GLN A 702 21.34 -18.82 -25.81
CA GLN A 702 20.65 -18.87 -27.09
C GLN A 702 21.58 -18.53 -28.27
N LEU A 703 22.29 -17.42 -28.15
CA LEU A 703 23.16 -16.91 -29.23
C LEU A 703 24.49 -17.69 -29.35
N THR A 704 25.02 -18.21 -28.24
CA THR A 704 26.23 -19.02 -28.26
C THR A 704 25.99 -20.36 -28.90
N LEU A 705 24.85 -21.00 -28.61
CA LEU A 705 24.51 -22.34 -29.11
C LEU A 705 23.70 -22.27 -30.43
N GLY A 706 23.20 -21.09 -30.82
CA GLY A 706 22.39 -20.91 -32.03
C GLY A 706 21.04 -21.60 -31.95
N ILE A 707 20.38 -21.60 -30.80
CA ILE A 707 19.09 -22.24 -30.54
C ILE A 707 18.04 -21.19 -30.21
N GLY A 708 16.81 -21.38 -30.68
CA GLY A 708 15.66 -20.62 -30.24
C GLY A 708 15.23 -21.07 -28.84
N ARG A 709 15.06 -20.14 -27.91
CA ARG A 709 14.64 -20.43 -26.55
C ARG A 709 13.26 -21.10 -26.49
N ASP A 710 12.37 -20.69 -27.37
CA ASP A 710 10.96 -21.10 -27.42
C ASP A 710 10.71 -22.24 -28.44
N ASP A 711 11.78 -22.91 -28.93
CA ASP A 711 11.65 -24.05 -29.83
C ASP A 711 11.56 -25.36 -29.05
N ASP A 712 10.35 -25.89 -28.89
CA ASP A 712 10.06 -27.14 -28.16
C ASP A 712 10.93 -28.33 -28.59
N ARG A 713 11.41 -28.34 -29.84
CA ARG A 713 12.24 -29.41 -30.36
C ARG A 713 13.70 -29.33 -29.89
N LEU A 714 14.16 -28.11 -29.58
CA LEU A 714 15.55 -27.85 -29.24
C LEU A 714 15.75 -27.51 -27.75
N THR A 715 14.68 -27.41 -26.95
CA THR A 715 14.73 -27.07 -25.52
C THR A 715 15.73 -27.94 -24.76
N HIS A 716 15.87 -29.22 -25.10
CA HIS A 716 16.82 -30.14 -24.48
C HIS A 716 18.31 -29.78 -24.72
N LEU A 717 18.61 -28.91 -25.69
CA LEU A 717 19.95 -28.35 -25.94
C LEU A 717 20.19 -27.01 -25.25
N PHE A 718 19.15 -26.36 -24.76
CA PHE A 718 19.24 -25.10 -24.06
C PHE A 718 19.67 -25.37 -22.62
N ASP A 719 20.95 -25.23 -22.34
CA ASP A 719 21.53 -25.44 -21.02
C ASP A 719 22.59 -24.37 -20.75
N GLU A 720 22.30 -23.46 -19.81
CA GLU A 720 23.20 -22.38 -19.38
C GLU A 720 24.51 -22.92 -18.77
N ARG A 721 24.53 -24.15 -18.33
CA ARG A 721 25.73 -24.88 -17.83
C ARG A 721 26.62 -25.40 -18.94
N ASN A 722 26.25 -25.21 -20.21
CA ASN A 722 27.05 -25.68 -21.33
C ASN A 722 28.49 -25.16 -21.24
N PRO A 723 29.53 -26.01 -21.51
CA PRO A 723 30.94 -25.59 -21.43
C PRO A 723 31.29 -24.40 -22.29
N ALA A 724 30.63 -24.18 -23.44
CA ALA A 724 30.87 -23.03 -24.29
C ALA A 724 30.38 -21.71 -23.59
N VAL A 725 29.18 -21.76 -22.98
CA VAL A 725 28.61 -20.65 -22.23
C VAL A 725 29.45 -20.33 -21.01
N LYS A 726 29.81 -21.33 -20.19
CA LYS A 726 30.68 -21.18 -19.03
C LYS A 726 32.04 -20.56 -19.40
N LYS A 727 32.59 -20.97 -20.54
CA LYS A 727 33.85 -20.40 -21.03
C LYS A 727 33.72 -18.91 -21.38
N MET A 728 32.63 -18.52 -22.03
CA MET A 728 32.36 -17.11 -22.31
C MET A 728 32.19 -16.29 -21.05
N ILE A 729 31.47 -16.79 -20.07
CA ILE A 729 31.30 -16.16 -18.74
C ILE A 729 32.67 -15.97 -18.09
N SER A 730 33.52 -16.99 -18.03
CA SER A 730 34.89 -16.89 -17.43
C SER A 730 35.74 -15.84 -18.16
N MET A 731 35.69 -15.79 -19.49
CA MET A 731 36.43 -14.79 -20.28
C MET A 731 35.96 -13.37 -19.95
N LEU A 732 34.67 -13.14 -19.80
CA LEU A 732 34.15 -11.82 -19.45
C LEU A 732 34.60 -11.37 -18.07
N ILE A 733 34.44 -12.25 -17.05
CA ILE A 733 34.84 -11.93 -15.66
C ILE A 733 36.33 -11.59 -15.61
N GLU A 734 37.19 -12.40 -16.25
CA GLU A 734 38.65 -12.17 -16.29
C GLU A 734 38.97 -10.81 -16.94
N THR A 735 38.36 -10.49 -18.08
CA THR A 735 38.63 -9.25 -18.84
C THR A 735 38.11 -8.02 -18.07
N ALA A 736 36.92 -8.07 -17.55
CA ALA A 736 36.29 -6.97 -16.83
C ALA A 736 37.06 -6.65 -15.52
N HIS A 737 37.44 -7.66 -14.74
CA HIS A 737 38.24 -7.48 -13.53
C HIS A 737 39.65 -6.94 -13.83
N ALA A 738 40.29 -7.35 -14.95
CA ALA A 738 41.55 -6.76 -15.39
C ALA A 738 41.42 -5.24 -15.70
N ARG A 739 40.19 -4.74 -15.89
CA ARG A 739 39.87 -3.34 -16.18
C ARG A 739 39.16 -2.64 -15.02
N ASP A 740 39.14 -3.23 -13.81
CA ASP A 740 38.42 -2.74 -12.64
C ASP A 740 36.93 -2.44 -12.92
N ARG A 741 36.25 -3.38 -13.61
CA ARG A 741 34.81 -3.29 -13.91
C ARG A 741 34.05 -4.37 -13.18
N TYR A 742 32.88 -3.99 -12.69
CA TYR A 742 31.96 -4.87 -12.00
C TYR A 742 31.33 -5.89 -12.96
N VAL A 743 31.11 -7.11 -12.50
CA VAL A 743 30.41 -8.17 -13.23
C VAL A 743 29.42 -8.90 -12.36
N GLY A 744 28.16 -8.80 -12.71
CA GLY A 744 27.08 -9.59 -12.13
C GLY A 744 26.45 -10.53 -13.15
N ILE A 745 25.56 -11.39 -12.69
CA ILE A 745 24.67 -12.20 -13.50
C ILE A 745 23.22 -11.98 -13.10
N CYS A 746 22.31 -11.89 -14.07
CA CYS A 746 20.89 -11.71 -13.83
C CYS A 746 20.01 -12.68 -14.63
N GLY A 747 20.57 -13.66 -15.27
CA GLY A 747 19.82 -14.73 -15.93
C GLY A 747 19.22 -15.73 -14.93
N GLN A 748 18.37 -16.60 -15.45
CA GLN A 748 17.61 -17.59 -14.66
C GLN A 748 18.50 -18.70 -14.09
N GLY A 749 19.59 -19.00 -14.79
CA GLY A 749 20.42 -20.16 -14.54
C GLY A 749 20.85 -20.42 -13.10
N PRO A 750 21.30 -19.40 -12.31
CA PRO A 750 21.67 -19.62 -10.92
C PRO A 750 20.50 -19.93 -9.99
N SER A 751 19.28 -19.47 -10.30
CA SER A 751 18.07 -19.83 -9.56
C SER A 751 17.67 -21.29 -9.82
N ASP A 752 17.70 -21.70 -11.08
CA ASP A 752 17.28 -23.05 -11.49
C ASP A 752 18.35 -24.11 -11.19
N HIS A 753 19.62 -23.71 -11.20
CA HIS A 753 20.79 -24.57 -11.06
C HIS A 753 21.81 -24.03 -10.05
N PRO A 754 21.66 -24.34 -8.76
CA PRO A 754 22.56 -23.83 -7.70
C PRO A 754 24.06 -24.15 -7.94
N GLU A 755 24.38 -25.22 -8.66
CA GLU A 755 25.74 -25.55 -9.07
C GLU A 755 26.35 -24.55 -10.07
N LEU A 756 25.52 -23.78 -10.78
CA LEU A 756 25.99 -22.69 -11.61
C LEU A 756 26.43 -21.51 -10.73
N ALA A 757 25.72 -21.24 -9.63
CA ALA A 757 26.14 -20.23 -8.68
C ALA A 757 27.49 -20.57 -8.03
N GLU A 758 27.74 -21.86 -7.65
CA GLU A 758 29.05 -22.29 -7.15
C GLU A 758 30.17 -22.02 -8.17
N PHE A 759 29.95 -22.37 -9.45
CA PHE A 759 30.91 -22.07 -10.52
C PHE A 759 31.20 -20.56 -10.67
N LEU A 760 30.18 -19.73 -10.61
CA LEU A 760 30.32 -18.27 -10.72
C LEU A 760 31.17 -17.70 -9.56
N VAL A 761 30.91 -18.16 -8.34
CA VAL A 761 31.73 -17.81 -7.17
C VAL A 761 33.21 -18.23 -7.36
N GLU A 762 33.43 -19.43 -7.87
CA GLU A 762 34.82 -19.92 -8.20
C GLU A 762 35.50 -19.04 -9.27
N GLN A 763 34.73 -18.45 -10.19
CA GLN A 763 35.26 -17.48 -11.15
C GLN A 763 35.48 -16.08 -10.59
N GLY A 764 35.00 -15.83 -9.36
CA GLY A 764 35.14 -14.56 -8.68
C GLY A 764 34.11 -13.50 -9.08
N ILE A 765 32.91 -13.87 -9.50
CA ILE A 765 31.83 -12.91 -9.85
C ILE A 765 31.46 -11.99 -8.70
N ASP A 766 31.14 -10.74 -8.98
CA ASP A 766 30.79 -9.74 -7.95
C ASP A 766 29.39 -9.92 -7.41
N SER A 767 28.41 -10.30 -8.25
CA SER A 767 27.04 -10.56 -7.80
C SER A 767 26.32 -11.64 -8.57
N ILE A 768 25.34 -12.25 -7.90
CA ILE A 768 24.42 -13.23 -8.46
C ILE A 768 23.00 -12.77 -8.15
N SER A 769 22.22 -12.44 -9.18
CA SER A 769 20.82 -12.07 -9.02
C SER A 769 19.93 -13.26 -9.24
N LEU A 770 18.97 -13.42 -8.34
CA LEU A 770 18.12 -14.59 -8.20
C LEU A 770 16.65 -14.20 -8.21
N ASN A 771 15.80 -15.14 -8.53
CA ASN A 771 14.39 -14.99 -8.20
C ASN A 771 14.25 -14.96 -6.66
N PRO A 772 13.32 -14.17 -6.10
CA PRO A 772 13.17 -14.02 -4.65
C PRO A 772 13.04 -15.33 -3.88
N ASP A 773 12.29 -16.29 -4.40
CA ASP A 773 12.09 -17.64 -3.84
C ASP A 773 13.39 -18.46 -3.72
N SER A 774 14.35 -18.22 -4.58
CA SER A 774 15.63 -18.93 -4.62
C SER A 774 16.72 -18.30 -3.73
N VAL A 775 16.52 -17.08 -3.22
CA VAL A 775 17.56 -16.30 -2.51
C VAL A 775 18.13 -17.06 -1.32
N LEU A 776 17.29 -17.55 -0.42
CA LEU A 776 17.75 -18.22 0.81
C LEU A 776 18.49 -19.53 0.52
N THR A 777 17.98 -20.31 -0.42
CA THR A 777 18.62 -21.59 -0.81
C THR A 777 19.98 -21.38 -1.46
N VAL A 778 20.08 -20.37 -2.34
CA VAL A 778 21.32 -20.14 -3.09
C VAL A 778 22.36 -19.39 -2.25
N ILE A 779 21.96 -18.51 -1.32
CA ILE A 779 22.92 -17.79 -0.45
C ILE A 779 23.73 -18.77 0.42
N GLU A 780 23.13 -19.86 0.89
CA GLU A 780 23.83 -20.93 1.60
C GLU A 780 24.90 -21.59 0.72
N ARG A 781 24.57 -21.87 -0.54
CA ARG A 781 25.49 -22.46 -1.52
C ARG A 781 26.65 -21.52 -1.85
N VAL A 782 26.38 -20.23 -2.01
CA VAL A 782 27.39 -19.20 -2.23
C VAL A 782 28.37 -19.17 -1.04
N ALA A 783 27.82 -19.12 0.20
CA ALA A 783 28.65 -19.12 1.42
C ALA A 783 29.51 -20.40 1.58
N GLU A 784 29.02 -21.56 1.13
CA GLU A 784 29.78 -22.82 1.11
C GLU A 784 30.87 -22.78 0.04
N ALA A 785 30.60 -22.30 -1.16
CA ALA A 785 31.57 -22.17 -2.24
C ALA A 785 32.71 -21.25 -1.89
N GLU A 786 32.45 -20.13 -1.19
CA GLU A 786 33.44 -19.17 -0.72
C GLU A 786 34.41 -19.72 0.34
N LYS A 787 34.06 -20.81 1.02
CA LYS A 787 34.93 -21.47 2.02
C LYS A 787 35.93 -22.44 1.38
N ARG A 788 35.72 -22.83 0.12
CA ARG A 788 36.60 -23.72 -0.64
C ARG A 788 37.76 -22.95 -1.24
#